data_3fed7a2adf6e2abc0a4b282d50080aa5
#
_entry.id   3fed7a2adf6e2abc0a4b282d50080aa5
#
_cell.length_a   1.000
_cell.length_b   1.000
_cell.length_c   1.000
_cell.angle_alpha   90.00
_cell.angle_beta   90.00
_cell.angle_gamma   90.00
#
_symmetry.space_group_name_H-M   'P 1'
#
loop_
_entity.id
_entity.type
_entity.pdbx_description
1 polymer ?
#
loop_
_entity_poly.entity_id
_entity_poly.type
_entity_poly.pdbx_seq_one_letter_code
_entity_poly.pdbx_strand_id
1 'polypeptide(L)'
;MSESTTSGPVREQVPPGGASELAQDDPYYIIAPAPLAGERDRVLKQGDTFAVFDHHGDIRPVGMKEQGLFHEGTRFLSCLVLRLGRGEPMFLSSTVKENNAVLAVDLTNPDIRDGDRTAVPRGTLHIFRGAYLWQGVGYQTIRLRNYGAARVEVPFSLRYEADYADIFEVRGTTRPRRGRILPPAVTEAGVALGYEGLDGVTRRTRLGFCPAPERVTATDALFSVALDPHEEATFYVTIACETGDRPAPEVLEHAVAIERTADSMRDAKARAADVYTSNEQFNDWVNRSLADLAMMVTQTPQGLYPYAGVPWFSTPFGRDGIITALQTLWAAPEISRGVLSYLAATQADATVPDQDAEPGKILHETRGGEMAALKEIPFSRYYGSVDSTPLFVLLAGAYYERTADRSFAECIWPHVERALAWIDRHGDRDGDGFVEYFRATPEGLAQQGWKDSHDSVFHADGALAQGPIALCEVQGYVYAAKRGAAKLAVALGRVDVADELGRQAAVLRKRFEEAFWCAELGTYALALDGEKRPCRVRSSNPGHCLFSGIVSHERAAAVARTLLDPASFSGWGVRTLAEGEARYNPMSYHNGSIWPHDNGIVGAGMARYGRKDGCAKILAGMFDASLFVELHRMPELFCGFRRRPGEGPTRYPVACSPQAWAAGTVYHLLQACLGLRVEAATNRVCLEYPILPEFLERVRVRGVRVGTGSVDLLFQRHGDDVSVNVLSRSGGVQIVVVK
;
A
#
# COMPACT_ATOMS: atom_id res chain seq x y z
N MET A 1 -73.07 -16.43 5.10
CA MET A 1 -72.51 -15.17 5.61
C MET A 1 -71.24 -15.51 6.37
N SER A 2 -70.13 -15.43 5.73
CA SER A 2 -68.83 -15.66 6.34
C SER A 2 -67.84 -14.52 5.80
N GLU A 3 -67.51 -13.62 6.68
CA GLU A 3 -66.60 -12.55 6.41
C GLU A 3 -65.15 -13.09 6.32
N SER A 4 -64.52 -12.84 5.21
CA SER A 4 -63.09 -13.11 5.02
C SER A 4 -62.28 -11.88 5.43
N THR A 5 -61.56 -12.00 6.54
CA THR A 5 -60.53 -11.03 6.95
C THR A 5 -59.21 -11.33 6.23
N THR A 6 -58.81 -10.48 5.32
CA THR A 6 -57.49 -10.48 4.73
C THR A 6 -56.49 -9.86 5.68
N SER A 7 -55.59 -10.68 6.23
CA SER A 7 -54.42 -10.21 6.98
C SER A 7 -53.32 -9.79 5.99
N GLY A 8 -52.95 -8.51 6.01
CA GLY A 8 -51.78 -7.97 5.30
C GLY A 8 -50.46 -8.49 5.89
N PRO A 9 -49.34 -8.47 5.14
CA PRO A 9 -48.09 -9.01 5.63
C PRO A 9 -47.54 -8.18 6.77
N VAL A 10 -47.24 -8.85 7.88
CA VAL A 10 -46.52 -8.30 9.01
C VAL A 10 -45.11 -7.96 8.53
N ARG A 11 -44.76 -6.69 8.53
CA ARG A 11 -43.37 -6.28 8.39
C ARG A 11 -42.62 -6.70 9.65
N GLU A 12 -41.80 -7.74 9.59
CA GLU A 12 -40.78 -8.01 10.58
C GLU A 12 -39.86 -6.78 10.66
N GLN A 13 -39.87 -6.10 11.79
CA GLN A 13 -38.86 -5.14 12.14
C GLN A 13 -37.58 -5.92 12.42
N VAL A 14 -36.65 -5.89 11.45
CA VAL A 14 -35.25 -6.27 11.70
C VAL A 14 -34.71 -5.34 12.79
N PRO A 15 -34.24 -5.85 13.95
CA PRO A 15 -33.63 -5.02 14.96
C PRO A 15 -32.41 -4.32 14.34
N PRO A 16 -32.09 -3.08 14.73
CA PRO A 16 -30.88 -2.42 14.27
C PRO A 16 -29.70 -3.34 14.61
N GLY A 17 -29.00 -3.80 13.59
CA GLY A 17 -27.86 -4.69 13.71
C GLY A 17 -26.88 -4.09 14.71
N GLY A 18 -26.66 -4.79 15.83
CA GLY A 18 -25.58 -4.47 16.74
C GLY A 18 -24.27 -4.44 15.96
N ALA A 19 -23.42 -3.43 16.25
CA ALA A 19 -22.04 -3.45 15.76
C ALA A 19 -21.44 -4.82 16.07
N SER A 20 -20.71 -5.42 15.12
CA SER A 20 -20.09 -6.72 15.36
C SER A 20 -19.20 -6.63 16.60
N GLU A 21 -19.09 -7.69 17.38
CA GLU A 21 -18.21 -7.74 18.56
C GLU A 21 -16.79 -7.22 18.23
N LEU A 22 -16.32 -7.46 16.98
CA LEU A 22 -15.06 -6.98 16.44
C LEU A 22 -14.94 -5.44 16.40
N ALA A 23 -16.03 -4.74 16.09
CA ALA A 23 -16.05 -3.27 16.06
C ALA A 23 -16.08 -2.62 17.46
N GLN A 24 -16.40 -3.39 18.51
CA GLN A 24 -16.37 -2.92 19.89
C GLN A 24 -14.95 -3.00 20.49
N ASP A 25 -14.12 -3.94 20.02
CA ASP A 25 -12.78 -4.19 20.55
C ASP A 25 -11.67 -3.44 19.78
N ASP A 26 -11.93 -3.00 18.57
CA ASP A 26 -11.00 -2.21 17.73
C ASP A 26 -11.70 -0.95 17.19
N PRO A 27 -11.50 0.22 17.84
CA PRO A 27 -12.14 1.47 17.43
C PRO A 27 -11.67 1.97 16.05
N TYR A 28 -10.60 1.40 15.50
CA TYR A 28 -10.06 1.75 14.18
C TYR A 28 -10.39 0.72 13.11
N TYR A 29 -11.19 -0.31 13.45
CA TYR A 29 -11.65 -1.28 12.47
C TYR A 29 -12.44 -0.61 11.34
N ILE A 30 -12.12 -0.97 10.09
CA ILE A 30 -12.80 -0.41 8.93
C ILE A 30 -14.14 -1.13 8.75
N ILE A 31 -15.24 -0.42 9.08
CA ILE A 31 -16.59 -0.95 8.93
C ILE A 31 -16.94 -0.92 7.43
N ALA A 32 -16.98 -2.10 6.80
CA ALA A 32 -17.42 -2.27 5.43
C ALA A 32 -18.92 -2.58 5.39
N PRO A 33 -19.80 -1.64 5.00
CA PRO A 33 -21.13 -2.02 4.53
C PRO A 33 -20.96 -2.86 3.25
N ALA A 34 -21.87 -3.82 3.01
CA ALA A 34 -21.76 -4.72 1.87
C ALA A 34 -21.56 -3.93 0.56
N PRO A 35 -20.44 -4.12 -0.16
CA PRO A 35 -20.23 -3.44 -1.44
C PRO A 35 -21.32 -3.87 -2.42
N LEU A 36 -21.77 -2.95 -3.25
CA LEU A 36 -22.61 -3.28 -4.39
C LEU A 36 -21.80 -4.21 -5.31
N ALA A 37 -22.28 -5.44 -5.49
CA ALA A 37 -21.58 -6.46 -6.25
C ALA A 37 -21.29 -5.97 -7.68
N GLY A 38 -20.02 -5.85 -8.04
CA GLY A 38 -19.55 -5.60 -9.42
C GLY A 38 -18.94 -4.23 -9.71
N GLU A 39 -19.07 -3.24 -8.85
CA GLU A 39 -18.47 -1.93 -9.06
C GLU A 39 -17.01 -1.91 -8.60
N ARG A 40 -16.10 -1.47 -9.48
CA ARG A 40 -14.66 -1.35 -9.22
C ARG A 40 -14.28 0.11 -9.23
N ASP A 41 -13.78 0.57 -8.09
CA ASP A 41 -13.28 1.93 -7.98
C ASP A 41 -12.02 2.15 -8.82
N ARG A 42 -11.86 3.37 -9.30
CA ARG A 42 -10.70 3.86 -10.02
C ARG A 42 -9.91 4.79 -9.12
N VAL A 43 -8.64 4.50 -8.95
CA VAL A 43 -7.78 5.25 -8.03
C VAL A 43 -6.71 6.00 -8.78
N LEU A 44 -6.56 7.29 -8.46
CA LEU A 44 -5.43 8.14 -8.85
C LEU A 44 -4.77 8.69 -7.59
N LYS A 45 -3.45 8.88 -7.60
CA LYS A 45 -2.71 9.53 -6.52
C LYS A 45 -1.52 10.31 -7.07
N GLN A 46 -1.28 11.48 -6.51
CA GLN A 46 -0.08 12.28 -6.76
C GLN A 46 0.25 13.09 -5.48
N GLY A 47 1.44 12.87 -4.93
CA GLY A 47 1.83 13.49 -3.66
C GLY A 47 0.88 13.14 -2.53
N ASP A 48 0.42 14.14 -1.78
CA ASP A 48 -0.52 14.01 -0.66
C ASP A 48 -1.99 14.00 -1.09
N THR A 49 -2.25 13.96 -2.41
CA THR A 49 -3.59 13.98 -2.99
C THR A 49 -3.91 12.66 -3.65
N PHE A 50 -5.10 12.11 -3.36
CA PHE A 50 -5.63 10.97 -4.10
C PHE A 50 -7.12 11.13 -4.38
N ALA A 51 -7.59 10.43 -5.39
CA ALA A 51 -9.00 10.40 -5.75
C ALA A 51 -9.47 8.97 -5.99
N VAL A 52 -10.68 8.68 -5.55
CA VAL A 52 -11.37 7.41 -5.75
C VAL A 52 -12.67 7.71 -6.49
N PHE A 53 -12.81 7.13 -7.67
CA PHE A 53 -13.95 7.29 -8.57
C PHE A 53 -14.65 5.95 -8.79
N ASP A 54 -15.92 6.00 -9.15
CA ASP A 54 -16.60 4.83 -9.72
C ASP A 54 -16.15 4.57 -11.17
N HIS A 55 -16.70 3.55 -11.80
CA HIS A 55 -16.37 3.18 -13.19
C HIS A 55 -16.89 4.20 -14.23
N HIS A 56 -17.83 5.09 -13.91
CA HIS A 56 -18.24 6.21 -14.76
C HIS A 56 -17.31 7.43 -14.63
N GLY A 57 -16.35 7.40 -13.70
CA GLY A 57 -15.51 8.54 -13.34
C GLY A 57 -16.24 9.57 -12.47
N ASP A 58 -17.29 9.13 -11.80
CA ASP A 58 -18.03 9.92 -10.82
C ASP A 58 -17.49 9.67 -9.41
N ILE A 59 -17.74 10.62 -8.52
CA ILE A 59 -17.59 10.51 -7.08
C ILE A 59 -18.99 10.53 -6.49
N ARG A 60 -19.38 9.47 -5.77
CA ARG A 60 -20.71 9.32 -5.21
C ARG A 60 -20.66 9.00 -3.72
N PRO A 61 -21.54 9.58 -2.88
CA PRO A 61 -21.59 9.29 -1.45
C PRO A 61 -22.36 7.97 -1.18
N VAL A 62 -21.99 6.88 -1.89
CA VAL A 62 -22.65 5.56 -1.82
C VAL A 62 -21.64 4.49 -1.39
N GLY A 63 -22.13 3.29 -1.05
CA GLY A 63 -21.28 2.17 -0.66
C GLY A 63 -20.55 2.42 0.66
N MET A 64 -19.27 2.09 0.69
CA MET A 64 -18.37 2.31 1.84
C MET A 64 -17.98 3.77 2.02
N LYS A 65 -18.45 4.66 1.15
CA LYS A 65 -18.16 6.11 1.16
C LYS A 65 -16.68 6.46 0.94
N GLU A 66 -15.85 5.52 0.45
CA GLU A 66 -14.43 5.74 0.16
C GLU A 66 -14.20 6.63 -1.06
N GLN A 67 -15.21 6.82 -1.90
CA GLN A 67 -15.10 7.71 -3.06
C GLN A 67 -14.97 9.17 -2.62
N GLY A 68 -14.10 9.88 -3.33
CA GLY A 68 -13.80 11.29 -3.02
C GLY A 68 -12.51 11.76 -3.64
N LEU A 69 -12.28 13.05 -3.56
CA LEU A 69 -10.97 13.67 -3.72
C LEU A 69 -10.45 14.03 -2.33
N PHE A 70 -9.32 13.43 -1.96
CA PHE A 70 -8.70 13.58 -0.65
C PHE A 70 -7.37 14.32 -0.77
N HIS A 71 -7.10 15.20 0.17
CA HIS A 71 -5.82 15.87 0.33
C HIS A 71 -5.43 15.90 1.81
N GLU A 72 -4.21 15.42 2.13
CA GLU A 72 -3.69 15.36 3.51
C GLU A 72 -4.67 14.71 4.52
N GLY A 73 -5.35 13.63 4.12
CA GLY A 73 -6.27 12.89 4.98
C GLY A 73 -7.68 13.48 5.10
N THR A 74 -7.97 14.62 4.47
CA THR A 74 -9.30 15.25 4.45
C THR A 74 -9.95 15.08 3.07
N ARG A 75 -11.25 14.79 3.02
CA ARG A 75 -12.05 14.70 1.79
C ARG A 75 -12.52 16.08 1.33
N PHE A 76 -11.86 16.63 0.32
CA PHE A 76 -12.18 17.95 -0.26
C PHE A 76 -13.35 17.91 -1.24
N LEU A 77 -13.65 16.73 -1.82
CA LEU A 77 -14.82 16.57 -2.69
C LEU A 77 -15.47 15.23 -2.38
N SER A 78 -16.74 15.27 -1.98
CA SER A 78 -17.52 14.07 -1.60
C SER A 78 -18.54 13.69 -2.68
N CYS A 79 -18.78 14.57 -3.67
CA CYS A 79 -19.65 14.30 -4.82
C CYS A 79 -19.09 15.01 -6.06
N LEU A 80 -19.07 14.29 -7.19
CA LEU A 80 -18.85 14.84 -8.54
C LEU A 80 -19.54 13.92 -9.55
N VAL A 81 -20.72 14.32 -10.04
CA VAL A 81 -21.55 13.48 -10.89
C VAL A 81 -21.91 14.20 -12.17
N LEU A 82 -21.64 13.56 -13.32
CA LEU A 82 -22.04 14.02 -14.64
C LEU A 82 -23.46 13.53 -14.99
N ARG A 83 -24.31 14.46 -15.46
CA ARG A 83 -25.66 14.16 -15.95
C ARG A 83 -25.88 14.73 -17.33
N LEU A 84 -26.63 14.02 -18.16
CA LEU A 84 -27.11 14.46 -19.48
C LEU A 84 -28.60 14.72 -19.39
N GLY A 85 -29.00 15.97 -19.47
CA GLY A 85 -30.37 16.36 -19.18
C GLY A 85 -30.78 15.90 -17.78
N ARG A 86 -31.75 14.97 -17.70
CA ARG A 86 -32.22 14.36 -16.44
C ARG A 86 -31.64 12.97 -16.18
N GLY A 87 -30.88 12.41 -17.13
CA GLY A 87 -30.36 11.04 -17.08
C GLY A 87 -28.88 10.96 -16.76
N GLU A 88 -28.41 9.76 -16.48
CA GLU A 88 -27.00 9.44 -16.34
C GLU A 88 -26.44 8.94 -17.67
N PRO A 89 -25.19 9.23 -18.02
CA PRO A 89 -24.54 8.63 -19.18
C PRO A 89 -24.47 7.11 -19.04
N MET A 90 -24.55 6.40 -20.17
CA MET A 90 -24.40 4.95 -20.22
C MET A 90 -22.92 4.59 -20.31
N PHE A 91 -22.51 3.63 -19.50
CA PHE A 91 -21.12 3.15 -19.45
C PHE A 91 -20.74 2.33 -20.70
N LEU A 92 -19.56 2.60 -21.25
CA LEU A 92 -18.93 1.82 -22.31
C LEU A 92 -17.64 1.17 -21.81
N SER A 93 -16.69 1.96 -21.33
CA SER A 93 -15.42 1.47 -20.79
C SER A 93 -14.77 2.44 -19.80
N SER A 94 -13.94 1.93 -18.90
CA SER A 94 -13.05 2.76 -18.09
C SER A 94 -11.76 2.05 -17.76
N THR A 95 -10.66 2.79 -17.77
CA THR A 95 -9.34 2.27 -17.39
C THR A 95 -8.47 3.37 -16.81
N VAL A 96 -7.58 2.99 -15.90
CA VAL A 96 -6.44 3.83 -15.53
C VAL A 96 -5.29 3.44 -16.48
N LYS A 97 -4.71 4.42 -17.17
CA LYS A 97 -3.60 4.17 -18.11
C LYS A 97 -2.47 3.40 -17.43
N GLU A 98 -1.67 2.69 -18.22
CA GLU A 98 -0.60 1.81 -17.72
C GLU A 98 0.37 2.51 -16.75
N ASN A 99 0.60 3.80 -16.93
CA ASN A 99 1.47 4.62 -16.07
C ASN A 99 0.76 5.25 -14.86
N ASN A 100 -0.49 4.91 -14.58
CA ASN A 100 -1.33 5.52 -13.52
C ASN A 100 -1.55 7.03 -13.61
N ALA A 101 -1.17 7.68 -14.70
CA ALA A 101 -1.26 9.14 -14.80
C ALA A 101 -2.69 9.63 -15.04
N VAL A 102 -3.50 8.88 -15.77
CA VAL A 102 -4.82 9.32 -16.23
C VAL A 102 -5.85 8.21 -16.09
N LEU A 103 -6.99 8.54 -15.48
CA LEU A 103 -8.23 7.78 -15.63
C LEU A 103 -8.89 8.18 -16.94
N ALA A 104 -9.20 7.23 -17.80
CA ALA A 104 -9.93 7.41 -19.05
C ALA A 104 -11.26 6.64 -18.97
N VAL A 105 -12.35 7.32 -19.29
CA VAL A 105 -13.71 6.76 -19.25
C VAL A 105 -14.42 7.12 -20.55
N ASP A 106 -14.99 6.12 -21.19
CA ASP A 106 -15.83 6.26 -22.37
C ASP A 106 -17.29 5.97 -22.00
N LEU A 107 -18.16 6.89 -22.34
CA LEU A 107 -19.60 6.84 -22.06
C LEU A 107 -20.38 7.18 -23.34
N THR A 108 -21.69 6.91 -23.30
CA THR A 108 -22.62 7.37 -24.34
C THR A 108 -23.91 7.87 -23.71
N ASN A 109 -24.76 8.54 -24.50
CA ASN A 109 -26.02 9.07 -24.01
C ASN A 109 -27.14 8.01 -24.00
N PRO A 110 -28.03 8.00 -22.98
CA PRO A 110 -29.38 7.41 -23.10
C PRO A 110 -30.23 8.25 -24.05
N ASP A 111 -31.49 7.86 -24.28
CA ASP A 111 -32.44 8.73 -24.95
C ASP A 111 -32.64 10.03 -24.16
N ILE A 112 -32.25 11.15 -24.74
CA ILE A 112 -32.52 12.48 -24.18
C ILE A 112 -33.85 12.94 -24.71
N ARG A 113 -34.80 13.23 -23.82
CA ARG A 113 -36.18 13.57 -24.15
C ARG A 113 -36.45 15.07 -23.93
N ASP A 114 -37.24 15.64 -24.85
CA ASP A 114 -37.91 16.92 -24.69
C ASP A 114 -39.40 16.64 -24.72
N GLY A 115 -40.06 16.70 -23.55
CA GLY A 115 -41.41 16.18 -23.37
C GLY A 115 -41.52 14.68 -23.72
N ASP A 116 -42.46 14.34 -24.60
CA ASP A 116 -42.68 12.96 -25.10
C ASP A 116 -41.80 12.61 -26.32
N ARG A 117 -41.07 13.57 -26.87
CA ARG A 117 -40.21 13.37 -28.03
C ARG A 117 -38.79 13.04 -27.61
N THR A 118 -38.18 12.06 -28.28
CA THR A 118 -36.73 11.82 -28.19
C THR A 118 -36.02 12.90 -29.00
N ALA A 119 -35.34 13.82 -28.32
CA ALA A 119 -34.55 14.90 -28.92
C ALA A 119 -33.19 14.38 -29.39
N VAL A 120 -32.52 13.56 -28.59
CA VAL A 120 -31.25 12.91 -28.96
C VAL A 120 -31.39 11.40 -28.70
N PRO A 121 -31.39 10.56 -29.76
CA PRO A 121 -31.49 9.11 -29.62
C PRO A 121 -30.28 8.52 -28.85
N ARG A 122 -30.51 7.45 -28.15
CA ARG A 122 -29.47 6.68 -27.46
C ARG A 122 -28.30 6.33 -28.40
N GLY A 123 -27.06 6.47 -27.90
CA GLY A 123 -25.86 6.09 -28.66
C GLY A 123 -25.46 7.11 -29.75
N THR A 124 -26.06 8.30 -29.76
CA THR A 124 -25.72 9.39 -30.70
C THR A 124 -24.43 10.10 -30.30
N LEU A 125 -24.21 10.26 -29.00
CA LEU A 125 -23.05 10.98 -28.46
C LEU A 125 -22.01 9.99 -27.90
N HIS A 126 -20.75 10.24 -28.20
CA HIS A 126 -19.63 9.70 -27.45
C HIS A 126 -19.16 10.75 -26.44
N ILE A 127 -18.98 10.33 -25.20
CA ILE A 127 -18.53 11.18 -24.09
C ILE A 127 -17.26 10.59 -23.54
N PHE A 128 -16.15 11.30 -23.73
CA PHE A 128 -14.88 10.95 -23.10
C PHE A 128 -14.67 11.77 -21.83
N ARG A 129 -14.29 11.13 -20.73
CA ARG A 129 -13.84 11.79 -19.51
C ARG A 129 -12.41 11.36 -19.20
N GLY A 130 -11.51 12.34 -19.06
CA GLY A 130 -10.14 12.14 -18.62
C GLY A 130 -9.95 12.81 -17.26
N ALA A 131 -9.45 12.09 -16.25
CA ALA A 131 -9.12 12.67 -14.95
C ALA A 131 -7.65 12.41 -14.58
N TYR A 132 -7.00 13.37 -13.92
CA TYR A 132 -5.62 13.28 -13.43
C TYR A 132 -5.40 14.27 -12.29
N LEU A 133 -4.29 14.08 -11.55
CA LEU A 133 -3.93 14.87 -10.38
C LEU A 133 -2.56 15.52 -10.56
N TRP A 134 -2.42 16.76 -10.10
CA TRP A 134 -1.14 17.46 -10.04
C TRP A 134 -1.10 18.46 -8.88
N GLN A 135 -0.18 18.25 -7.92
CA GLN A 135 0.15 19.17 -6.82
C GLN A 135 -1.07 19.80 -6.11
N GLY A 136 -1.96 18.94 -5.59
CA GLY A 136 -3.15 19.40 -4.86
C GLY A 136 -4.32 19.82 -5.73
N VAL A 137 -4.21 19.68 -7.06
CA VAL A 137 -5.27 19.99 -8.01
C VAL A 137 -5.72 18.75 -8.75
N GLY A 138 -7.03 18.49 -8.74
CA GLY A 138 -7.70 17.54 -9.62
C GLY A 138 -8.09 18.22 -10.93
N TYR A 139 -7.83 17.55 -12.04
CA TYR A 139 -8.16 18.00 -13.39
C TYR A 139 -9.11 16.99 -14.03
N GLN A 140 -10.16 17.49 -14.69
CA GLN A 140 -11.05 16.66 -15.47
C GLN A 140 -11.29 17.30 -16.84
N THR A 141 -11.20 16.49 -17.89
CA THR A 141 -11.59 16.84 -19.28
C THR A 141 -12.85 16.07 -19.61
N ILE A 142 -13.86 16.76 -20.14
CA ILE A 142 -15.11 16.16 -20.64
C ILE A 142 -15.21 16.56 -22.11
N ARG A 143 -15.24 15.58 -23.02
CA ARG A 143 -15.36 15.81 -24.45
C ARG A 143 -16.59 15.07 -24.97
N LEU A 144 -17.48 15.83 -25.60
CA LEU A 144 -18.68 15.33 -26.25
C LEU A 144 -18.49 15.37 -27.77
N ARG A 145 -18.80 14.27 -28.45
CA ARG A 145 -18.76 14.20 -29.91
C ARG A 145 -20.06 13.63 -30.44
N ASN A 146 -20.63 14.29 -31.46
CA ASN A 146 -21.86 13.86 -32.12
C ASN A 146 -21.51 12.88 -33.27
N TYR A 147 -21.95 11.63 -33.17
CA TYR A 147 -21.86 10.62 -34.22
C TYR A 147 -23.19 10.43 -34.98
N GLY A 148 -24.21 11.22 -34.66
CA GLY A 148 -25.49 11.23 -35.37
C GLY A 148 -25.43 11.98 -36.69
N ALA A 149 -26.49 11.81 -37.48
CA ALA A 149 -26.63 12.47 -38.82
C ALA A 149 -27.26 13.86 -38.76
N ALA A 150 -27.66 14.31 -37.56
CA ALA A 150 -28.34 15.61 -37.37
C ALA A 150 -27.63 16.43 -36.28
N ARG A 151 -27.78 17.74 -36.34
CA ARG A 151 -27.39 18.65 -35.27
C ARG A 151 -28.18 18.32 -34.00
N VAL A 152 -27.51 18.28 -32.86
CA VAL A 152 -28.10 18.03 -31.55
C VAL A 152 -27.75 19.16 -30.58
N GLU A 153 -28.69 19.47 -29.69
CA GLU A 153 -28.46 20.35 -28.55
C GLU A 153 -28.52 19.50 -27.28
N VAL A 154 -27.45 19.57 -26.45
CA VAL A 154 -27.23 18.69 -25.33
C VAL A 154 -27.09 19.51 -24.08
N PRO A 155 -28.09 19.55 -23.21
CA PRO A 155 -27.94 20.05 -21.85
C PRO A 155 -27.24 19.01 -20.98
N PHE A 156 -26.21 19.43 -20.26
CA PHE A 156 -25.57 18.57 -19.26
C PHE A 156 -25.22 19.34 -17.99
N SER A 157 -25.01 18.63 -16.91
CA SER A 157 -24.64 19.26 -15.64
C SER A 157 -23.59 18.44 -14.89
N LEU A 158 -22.82 19.14 -14.06
CA LEU A 158 -21.95 18.57 -13.06
C LEU A 158 -22.51 18.92 -11.69
N ARG A 159 -22.88 17.93 -10.91
CA ARG A 159 -23.22 18.06 -9.49
C ARG A 159 -21.97 17.86 -8.66
N TYR A 160 -21.76 18.69 -7.63
CA TYR A 160 -20.61 18.60 -6.72
C TYR A 160 -20.98 18.97 -5.28
N GLU A 161 -20.32 18.30 -4.34
CA GLU A 161 -20.45 18.54 -2.90
C GLU A 161 -19.10 18.31 -2.21
N ALA A 162 -18.86 19.02 -1.08
CA ALA A 162 -17.69 18.87 -0.23
C ALA A 162 -18.14 18.77 1.22
N ASP A 163 -17.74 17.69 1.91
CA ASP A 163 -18.11 17.44 3.30
C ASP A 163 -16.95 17.62 4.30
N TYR A 164 -15.73 17.70 3.79
CA TYR A 164 -14.50 17.84 4.58
C TYR A 164 -14.36 16.79 5.68
N ALA A 165 -14.87 15.59 5.43
CA ALA A 165 -14.73 14.47 6.35
C ALA A 165 -13.26 14.05 6.47
N ASP A 166 -12.80 13.82 7.69
CA ASP A 166 -11.51 13.18 7.94
C ASP A 166 -11.56 11.72 7.44
N ILE A 167 -10.43 11.17 7.02
CA ILE A 167 -10.36 9.77 6.55
C ILE A 167 -10.86 8.79 7.62
N PHE A 168 -10.72 9.09 8.90
CA PHE A 168 -11.25 8.25 9.97
C PHE A 168 -12.78 8.34 10.07
N GLU A 169 -13.39 9.51 9.80
CA GLU A 169 -14.85 9.61 9.67
C GLU A 169 -15.37 8.80 8.48
N VAL A 170 -14.64 8.82 7.36
CA VAL A 170 -14.97 8.01 6.18
C VAL A 170 -14.88 6.52 6.50
N ARG A 171 -13.91 6.10 7.33
CA ARG A 171 -13.76 4.72 7.83
C ARG A 171 -14.84 4.28 8.82
N GLY A 172 -15.66 5.21 9.32
CA GLY A 172 -16.77 4.92 10.24
C GLY A 172 -16.62 5.50 11.64
N THR A 173 -15.52 6.18 11.96
CA THR A 173 -15.36 6.84 13.26
C THR A 173 -16.36 7.97 13.41
N THR A 174 -17.09 7.98 14.51
CA THR A 174 -18.09 9.01 14.82
C THR A 174 -17.47 10.10 15.66
N ARG A 175 -17.59 11.35 15.24
CA ARG A 175 -17.14 12.53 15.99
C ARG A 175 -18.30 13.20 16.74
N PRO A 176 -18.13 13.60 18.01
CA PRO A 176 -19.18 14.29 18.77
C PRO A 176 -19.45 15.70 18.23
N ARG A 177 -18.48 16.36 17.64
CA ARG A 177 -18.58 17.69 17.05
C ARG A 177 -17.70 17.80 15.81
N ARG A 178 -18.12 18.66 14.90
CA ARG A 178 -17.37 19.08 13.71
C ARG A 178 -17.30 20.59 13.64
N GLY A 179 -16.41 21.11 12.82
CA GLY A 179 -16.33 22.52 12.51
C GLY A 179 -17.56 23.03 11.72
N ARG A 180 -17.42 24.13 11.06
CA ARG A 180 -18.52 24.85 10.39
C ARG A 180 -18.33 24.88 8.87
N ILE A 181 -19.33 24.44 8.12
CA ILE A 181 -19.39 24.67 6.67
C ILE A 181 -19.59 26.17 6.43
N LEU A 182 -18.76 26.73 5.56
CA LEU A 182 -18.81 28.14 5.20
C LEU A 182 -19.78 28.36 4.02
N PRO A 183 -20.39 29.56 3.90
CA PRO A 183 -21.19 29.90 2.74
C PRO A 183 -20.36 29.75 1.44
N PRO A 184 -20.92 29.13 0.39
CA PRO A 184 -20.22 28.99 -0.90
C PRO A 184 -20.05 30.36 -1.58
N ALA A 185 -18.88 30.59 -2.19
CA ALA A 185 -18.66 31.76 -3.04
C ALA A 185 -18.79 31.33 -4.49
N VAL A 186 -19.85 31.80 -5.16
CA VAL A 186 -20.17 31.47 -6.55
C VAL A 186 -19.73 32.61 -7.47
N THR A 187 -19.10 32.26 -8.60
CA THR A 187 -18.73 33.18 -9.70
C THR A 187 -19.33 32.67 -11.02
N GLU A 188 -19.17 33.43 -12.10
CA GLU A 188 -19.65 32.99 -13.43
C GLU A 188 -18.98 31.70 -13.94
N ALA A 189 -17.71 31.49 -13.59
CA ALA A 189 -16.91 30.37 -14.09
C ALA A 189 -16.44 29.39 -12.98
N GLY A 190 -17.01 29.47 -11.78
CA GLY A 190 -16.56 28.58 -10.70
C GLY A 190 -17.27 28.78 -9.36
N VAL A 191 -16.88 27.95 -8.40
CA VAL A 191 -17.39 27.98 -7.03
C VAL A 191 -16.27 27.64 -6.05
N ALA A 192 -16.28 28.30 -4.89
CA ALA A 192 -15.45 27.91 -3.75
C ALA A 192 -16.35 27.44 -2.62
N LEU A 193 -16.20 26.18 -2.22
CA LEU A 193 -16.78 25.57 -1.04
C LEU A 193 -15.78 25.70 0.11
N GLY A 194 -16.24 25.76 1.36
CA GLY A 194 -15.34 25.97 2.48
C GLY A 194 -15.81 25.33 3.78
N TYR A 195 -14.85 25.07 4.64
CA TYR A 195 -15.05 24.51 5.99
C TYR A 195 -14.01 25.10 6.94
N GLU A 196 -14.46 25.57 8.08
CA GLU A 196 -13.63 26.00 9.19
C GLU A 196 -13.60 24.90 10.26
N GLY A 197 -12.46 24.20 10.38
CA GLY A 197 -12.29 23.11 11.31
C GLY A 197 -12.25 23.59 12.76
N LEU A 198 -12.47 22.66 13.71
CA LEU A 198 -12.26 22.91 15.14
C LEU A 198 -10.79 23.16 15.49
N ASP A 199 -9.87 22.76 14.62
CA ASP A 199 -8.44 23.06 14.67
C ASP A 199 -8.10 24.50 14.24
N GLY A 200 -9.12 25.30 13.88
CA GLY A 200 -8.97 26.67 13.39
C GLY A 200 -8.47 26.75 11.93
N VAL A 201 -8.27 25.64 11.27
CA VAL A 201 -7.80 25.59 9.88
C VAL A 201 -8.98 25.67 8.92
N THR A 202 -8.93 26.65 8.01
CA THR A 202 -9.91 26.75 6.91
C THR A 202 -9.48 25.86 5.76
N ARG A 203 -10.36 24.97 5.32
CA ARG A 203 -10.18 24.13 4.12
C ARG A 203 -11.15 24.59 3.04
N ARG A 204 -10.66 24.74 1.80
CA ARG A 204 -11.49 25.20 0.66
C ARG A 204 -11.28 24.30 -0.54
N THR A 205 -12.38 24.01 -1.22
CA THR A 205 -12.41 23.34 -2.53
C THR A 205 -12.83 24.36 -3.57
N ARG A 206 -11.93 24.71 -4.47
CA ARG A 206 -12.23 25.64 -5.56
C ARG A 206 -12.41 24.87 -6.85
N LEU A 207 -13.65 24.89 -7.38
CA LEU A 207 -13.95 24.36 -8.71
C LEU A 207 -13.92 25.48 -9.73
N GLY A 208 -13.23 25.26 -10.86
CA GLY A 208 -13.19 26.17 -12.01
C GLY A 208 -13.62 25.43 -13.27
N PHE A 209 -14.33 26.12 -14.16
CA PHE A 209 -14.89 25.56 -15.39
C PHE A 209 -14.45 26.36 -16.61
N CYS A 210 -14.08 25.69 -17.69
CA CYS A 210 -13.73 26.29 -18.97
C CYS A 210 -14.24 25.43 -20.13
N PRO A 211 -15.09 25.97 -21.07
CA PRO A 211 -15.71 27.27 -21.00
C PRO A 211 -16.62 27.46 -19.79
N ALA A 212 -16.99 28.69 -19.49
CA ALA A 212 -17.91 29.00 -18.39
C ALA A 212 -19.26 28.30 -18.61
N PRO A 213 -19.88 27.75 -17.54
CA PRO A 213 -21.23 27.20 -17.61
C PRO A 213 -22.27 28.28 -17.89
N GLU A 214 -23.45 27.92 -18.39
CA GLU A 214 -24.60 28.83 -18.46
C GLU A 214 -25.05 29.32 -17.08
N ARG A 215 -24.89 28.45 -16.08
CA ARG A 215 -25.25 28.75 -14.70
C ARG A 215 -24.39 27.94 -13.71
N VAL A 216 -23.88 28.61 -12.70
CA VAL A 216 -23.21 28.00 -11.54
C VAL A 216 -24.06 28.25 -10.30
N THR A 217 -24.23 27.24 -9.49
CA THR A 217 -24.89 27.30 -8.17
C THR A 217 -23.93 26.80 -7.07
N ALA A 218 -24.40 26.66 -5.85
CA ALA A 218 -23.61 26.06 -4.76
C ALA A 218 -23.31 24.57 -4.97
N THR A 219 -24.12 23.87 -5.79
CA THR A 219 -24.10 22.41 -5.94
C THR A 219 -24.02 21.90 -7.37
N ASP A 220 -24.27 22.77 -8.35
CA ASP A 220 -24.37 22.36 -9.74
C ASP A 220 -23.82 23.43 -10.70
N ALA A 221 -23.14 22.96 -11.77
CA ALA A 221 -22.79 23.73 -12.94
C ALA A 221 -23.57 23.18 -14.14
N LEU A 222 -24.33 24.05 -14.82
CA LEU A 222 -25.18 23.71 -15.96
C LEU A 222 -24.56 24.22 -17.25
N PHE A 223 -24.54 23.36 -18.26
CA PHE A 223 -23.99 23.61 -19.58
C PHE A 223 -25.03 23.26 -20.65
N SER A 224 -24.96 23.92 -21.78
CA SER A 224 -25.59 23.50 -23.03
C SER A 224 -24.58 23.56 -24.15
N VAL A 225 -24.61 22.56 -25.03
CA VAL A 225 -23.74 22.49 -26.19
C VAL A 225 -24.51 22.06 -27.43
N ALA A 226 -24.35 22.82 -28.52
CA ALA A 226 -24.89 22.45 -29.81
C ALA A 226 -23.78 21.86 -30.66
N LEU A 227 -24.00 20.65 -31.21
CA LEU A 227 -23.02 19.92 -32.01
C LEU A 227 -23.60 19.54 -33.37
N ASP A 228 -22.97 19.98 -34.43
CA ASP A 228 -23.25 19.47 -35.77
C ASP A 228 -22.79 18.02 -35.93
N PRO A 229 -23.21 17.27 -36.96
CA PRO A 229 -22.72 15.93 -37.23
C PRO A 229 -21.19 15.88 -37.27
N HIS A 230 -20.61 14.92 -36.47
CA HIS A 230 -19.18 14.73 -36.29
C HIS A 230 -18.40 15.84 -35.57
N GLU A 231 -19.08 16.89 -35.13
CA GLU A 231 -18.48 17.94 -34.31
C GLU A 231 -18.22 17.46 -32.87
N GLU A 232 -17.20 18.06 -32.24
CA GLU A 232 -16.87 17.80 -30.83
C GLU A 232 -16.70 19.13 -30.07
N ALA A 233 -17.04 19.08 -28.78
CA ALA A 233 -16.75 20.14 -27.82
C ALA A 233 -16.07 19.59 -26.57
N THR A 234 -15.14 20.37 -26.03
CA THR A 234 -14.35 19.98 -24.86
C THR A 234 -14.56 20.97 -23.72
N PHE A 235 -14.78 20.43 -22.53
CA PHE A 235 -14.97 21.16 -21.29
C PHE A 235 -13.91 20.72 -20.27
N TYR A 236 -13.39 21.68 -19.53
CA TYR A 236 -12.34 21.49 -18.55
C TYR A 236 -12.84 21.85 -17.15
N VAL A 237 -12.52 21.01 -16.19
CA VAL A 237 -12.82 21.22 -14.77
C VAL A 237 -11.54 21.16 -13.97
N THR A 238 -11.31 22.11 -13.10
CA THR A 238 -10.23 22.12 -12.12
C THR A 238 -10.79 22.09 -10.72
N ILE A 239 -10.16 21.36 -9.82
CA ILE A 239 -10.59 21.16 -8.42
C ILE A 239 -9.37 21.36 -7.54
N ALA A 240 -9.17 22.56 -7.00
CA ALA A 240 -8.03 22.90 -6.17
C ALA A 240 -8.35 22.71 -4.69
N CYS A 241 -7.47 21.99 -3.96
CA CYS A 241 -7.55 21.75 -2.52
C CYS A 241 -6.70 22.79 -1.78
N GLU A 242 -7.31 23.71 -1.03
CA GLU A 242 -6.64 24.77 -0.29
C GLU A 242 -6.73 24.51 1.23
N THR A 243 -5.62 24.61 1.97
CA THR A 243 -5.56 24.33 3.41
C THR A 243 -4.91 25.49 4.17
N GLY A 244 -5.66 26.12 5.08
CA GLY A 244 -5.18 27.20 5.95
C GLY A 244 -4.67 28.41 5.16
N ASP A 245 -3.60 29.01 5.68
CA ASP A 245 -2.92 30.16 5.07
C ASP A 245 -1.78 29.77 4.14
N ARG A 246 -1.66 28.47 3.79
CA ARG A 246 -0.67 28.05 2.80
C ARG A 246 -0.99 28.65 1.43
N PRO A 247 0.04 28.88 0.60
CA PRO A 247 -0.22 29.30 -0.78
C PRO A 247 -1.18 28.33 -1.47
N ALA A 248 -2.18 28.88 -2.15
CA ALA A 248 -3.10 28.08 -2.95
C ALA A 248 -2.30 27.28 -4.00
N PRO A 249 -2.69 26.02 -4.28
CA PRO A 249 -2.02 25.26 -5.33
C PRO A 249 -2.15 25.98 -6.68
N GLU A 250 -1.06 25.97 -7.44
CA GLU A 250 -1.04 26.56 -8.78
C GLU A 250 -1.91 25.76 -9.73
N VAL A 251 -2.92 26.38 -10.30
CA VAL A 251 -3.76 25.78 -11.34
C VAL A 251 -3.09 26.00 -12.69
N LEU A 252 -2.49 24.96 -13.23
CA LEU A 252 -1.86 24.97 -14.54
C LEU A 252 -2.91 24.83 -15.67
N GLU A 253 -2.53 25.23 -16.88
CA GLU A 253 -3.28 24.86 -18.08
C GLU A 253 -3.33 23.32 -18.20
N HIS A 254 -4.47 22.75 -18.63
CA HIS A 254 -4.70 21.31 -18.70
C HIS A 254 -3.64 20.55 -19.51
N ALA A 255 -3.21 21.10 -20.64
CA ALA A 255 -2.16 20.51 -21.47
C ALA A 255 -0.82 20.42 -20.72
N VAL A 256 -0.46 21.47 -19.97
CA VAL A 256 0.76 21.50 -19.17
C VAL A 256 0.68 20.55 -17.99
N ALA A 257 -0.45 20.53 -17.28
CA ALA A 257 -0.63 19.69 -16.10
C ALA A 257 -0.55 18.18 -16.44
N ILE A 258 -1.19 17.74 -17.54
CA ILE A 258 -1.14 16.34 -17.97
C ILE A 258 0.27 15.95 -18.42
N GLU A 259 1.01 16.83 -19.09
CA GLU A 259 2.40 16.59 -19.47
C GLU A 259 3.29 16.44 -18.24
N ARG A 260 3.18 17.36 -17.25
CA ARG A 260 3.91 17.27 -15.98
C ARG A 260 3.62 15.99 -15.22
N THR A 261 2.37 15.55 -15.19
CA THR A 261 1.97 14.28 -14.57
C THR A 261 2.64 13.10 -15.28
N ALA A 262 2.61 13.07 -16.61
CA ALA A 262 3.23 12.02 -17.40
C ALA A 262 4.76 12.00 -17.27
N ASP A 263 5.41 13.17 -17.23
CA ASP A 263 6.86 13.32 -17.01
C ASP A 263 7.27 12.78 -15.66
N SER A 264 6.56 13.15 -14.59
CA SER A 264 6.83 12.65 -13.24
C SER A 264 6.82 11.12 -13.17
N MET A 265 5.87 10.48 -13.85
CA MET A 265 5.79 9.02 -13.92
C MET A 265 6.92 8.40 -14.77
N ARG A 266 7.31 9.04 -15.89
CA ARG A 266 8.48 8.61 -16.70
C ARG A 266 9.77 8.70 -15.91
N ASP A 267 9.98 9.79 -15.18
CA ASP A 267 11.17 10.00 -14.34
C ASP A 267 11.26 8.98 -13.20
N ALA A 268 10.12 8.65 -12.58
CA ALA A 268 10.06 7.62 -11.55
C ALA A 268 10.44 6.24 -12.12
N LYS A 269 9.94 5.90 -13.31
CA LYS A 269 10.29 4.65 -14.00
C LYS A 269 11.78 4.61 -14.40
N ALA A 270 12.33 5.71 -14.88
CA ALA A 270 13.73 5.79 -15.33
C ALA A 270 14.75 5.64 -14.19
N ARG A 271 14.34 5.85 -12.93
CA ARG A 271 15.20 5.66 -11.75
C ARG A 271 15.37 4.19 -11.35
N ALA A 272 14.46 3.31 -11.74
CA ALA A 272 14.50 1.90 -11.40
C ALA A 272 15.22 1.06 -12.46
N ALA A 273 15.79 -0.09 -12.07
CA ALA A 273 16.25 -1.09 -13.00
C ALA A 273 15.05 -1.65 -13.80
N ASP A 274 15.24 -1.82 -15.11
CA ASP A 274 14.21 -2.31 -16.03
C ASP A 274 14.23 -3.84 -16.08
N VAL A 275 13.05 -4.45 -16.00
CA VAL A 275 12.85 -5.90 -16.07
C VAL A 275 11.93 -6.24 -17.23
N TYR A 276 12.39 -7.12 -18.11
CA TYR A 276 11.60 -7.65 -19.22
C TYR A 276 11.78 -9.16 -19.35
N THR A 277 10.71 -9.89 -19.53
CA THR A 277 10.72 -11.35 -19.56
C THR A 277 10.14 -11.93 -20.84
N SER A 278 10.22 -13.25 -21.01
CA SER A 278 9.60 -13.99 -22.13
C SER A 278 8.08 -14.15 -22.00
N ASN A 279 7.48 -13.75 -20.88
CA ASN A 279 6.05 -13.87 -20.61
C ASN A 279 5.40 -12.49 -20.53
N GLU A 280 4.55 -12.13 -21.50
CA GLU A 280 3.94 -10.81 -21.59
C GLU A 280 3.00 -10.51 -20.42
N GLN A 281 2.21 -11.47 -19.94
CA GLN A 281 1.34 -11.26 -18.78
C GLN A 281 2.14 -10.99 -17.49
N PHE A 282 3.32 -11.62 -17.37
CA PHE A 282 4.23 -11.31 -16.26
C PHE A 282 4.86 -9.92 -16.43
N ASN A 283 5.17 -9.49 -17.66
CA ASN A 283 5.62 -8.12 -17.94
C ASN A 283 4.54 -7.10 -17.58
N ASP A 284 3.26 -7.39 -17.85
CA ASP A 284 2.13 -6.55 -17.44
C ASP A 284 2.06 -6.39 -15.92
N TRP A 285 2.24 -7.49 -15.17
CA TRP A 285 2.28 -7.41 -13.70
C TRP A 285 3.49 -6.60 -13.20
N VAL A 286 4.69 -6.82 -13.74
CA VAL A 286 5.90 -6.05 -13.38
C VAL A 286 5.72 -4.57 -13.71
N ASN A 287 5.24 -4.24 -14.91
CA ASN A 287 5.01 -2.85 -15.33
C ASN A 287 3.95 -2.15 -14.48
N ARG A 288 2.84 -2.84 -14.15
CA ARG A 288 1.82 -2.33 -13.23
C ARG A 288 2.38 -2.07 -11.85
N SER A 289 3.15 -3.01 -11.31
CA SER A 289 3.80 -2.88 -10.00
C SER A 289 4.74 -1.67 -9.96
N LEU A 290 5.49 -1.43 -11.03
CA LEU A 290 6.37 -0.25 -11.14
C LEU A 290 5.55 1.05 -11.19
N ALA A 291 4.45 1.08 -11.94
CA ALA A 291 3.57 2.24 -12.03
C ALA A 291 2.86 2.51 -10.68
N ASP A 292 2.44 1.47 -9.97
CA ASP A 292 1.84 1.60 -8.64
C ASP A 292 2.86 2.11 -7.61
N LEU A 293 4.09 1.59 -7.61
CA LEU A 293 5.18 2.11 -6.78
C LEU A 293 5.45 3.59 -7.10
N ALA A 294 5.56 3.96 -8.38
CA ALA A 294 5.78 5.35 -8.80
C ALA A 294 4.66 6.29 -8.31
N MET A 295 3.41 5.83 -8.35
CA MET A 295 2.25 6.58 -7.86
C MET A 295 2.25 6.69 -6.32
N MET A 296 2.64 5.63 -5.60
CA MET A 296 2.65 5.62 -4.14
C MET A 296 3.82 6.39 -3.53
N VAL A 297 4.94 6.54 -4.27
CA VAL A 297 6.10 7.31 -3.81
C VAL A 297 5.79 8.80 -3.85
N THR A 298 5.85 9.45 -2.68
CA THR A 298 5.65 10.88 -2.49
C THR A 298 7.00 11.55 -2.21
N GLN A 299 7.23 12.72 -2.81
CA GLN A 299 8.39 13.56 -2.51
C GLN A 299 8.14 14.29 -1.19
N THR A 300 8.84 13.89 -0.14
CA THR A 300 8.84 14.60 1.15
C THR A 300 10.02 15.55 1.25
N PRO A 301 10.08 16.46 2.23
CA PRO A 301 11.26 17.29 2.46
C PRO A 301 12.55 16.48 2.71
N GLN A 302 12.45 15.24 3.18
CA GLN A 302 13.56 14.35 3.46
C GLN A 302 13.93 13.44 2.28
N GLY A 303 13.11 13.40 1.23
CA GLY A 303 13.32 12.59 0.04
C GLY A 303 12.10 11.75 -0.35
N LEU A 304 12.32 10.73 -1.18
CA LEU A 304 11.27 9.84 -1.67
C LEU A 304 10.74 8.92 -0.57
N TYR A 305 9.44 8.91 -0.34
CA TYR A 305 8.80 8.04 0.64
C TYR A 305 7.57 7.33 0.06
N PRO A 306 7.51 5.99 0.06
CA PRO A 306 6.32 5.27 -0.36
C PRO A 306 5.24 5.35 0.72
N TYR A 307 4.08 5.96 0.39
CA TYR A 307 2.90 5.90 1.26
C TYR A 307 2.30 4.50 1.19
N ALA A 308 1.69 4.04 2.27
CA ALA A 308 1.34 2.64 2.39
C ALA A 308 0.28 2.20 1.38
N GLY A 309 -0.95 2.70 1.45
CA GLY A 309 -2.02 2.25 0.56
C GLY A 309 -3.19 3.22 0.43
N VAL A 310 -3.88 3.14 -0.71
CA VAL A 310 -5.09 3.93 -0.99
C VAL A 310 -6.32 3.03 -0.91
N PRO A 311 -7.42 3.47 -0.29
CA PRO A 311 -7.66 4.81 0.25
C PRO A 311 -7.20 5.03 1.70
N TRP A 312 -7.13 3.98 2.53
CA TRP A 312 -7.12 4.08 3.99
C TRP A 312 -5.79 4.52 4.60
N PHE A 313 -4.69 4.23 3.92
CA PHE A 313 -3.32 4.36 4.44
C PHE A 313 -2.44 5.21 3.52
N SER A 314 -3.04 6.25 2.85
CA SER A 314 -2.29 7.17 1.99
C SER A 314 -1.49 8.20 2.81
N THR A 315 -0.51 7.68 3.57
CA THR A 315 0.35 8.45 4.47
C THR A 315 1.66 7.67 4.74
N PRO A 316 2.70 8.28 5.30
CA PRO A 316 3.90 7.56 5.73
C PRO A 316 3.61 6.57 6.87
N PHE A 317 3.94 5.29 6.64
CA PHE A 317 4.02 4.24 7.66
C PHE A 317 5.46 3.76 7.77
N GLY A 318 5.97 3.57 8.99
CA GLY A 318 7.36 3.15 9.22
C GLY A 318 7.65 1.78 8.64
N ARG A 319 6.94 0.76 9.07
CA ARG A 319 7.09 -0.62 8.61
C ARG A 319 6.89 -0.78 7.11
N ASP A 320 5.79 -0.23 6.57
CA ASP A 320 5.43 -0.35 5.15
C ASP A 320 6.47 0.32 4.26
N GLY A 321 6.92 1.53 4.64
CA GLY A 321 7.98 2.24 3.95
C GLY A 321 9.29 1.45 3.94
N ILE A 322 9.68 0.87 5.08
CA ILE A 322 10.91 0.09 5.20
C ILE A 322 10.84 -1.21 4.38
N ILE A 323 9.73 -1.95 4.45
CA ILE A 323 9.57 -3.20 3.70
C ILE A 323 9.54 -2.91 2.20
N THR A 324 8.80 -1.89 1.76
CA THR A 324 8.80 -1.46 0.34
C THR A 324 10.21 -1.07 -0.12
N ALA A 325 10.96 -0.35 0.71
CA ALA A 325 12.34 0.02 0.43
C ALA A 325 13.26 -1.20 0.31
N LEU A 326 13.12 -2.21 1.18
CA LEU A 326 13.88 -3.47 1.11
C LEU A 326 13.55 -4.27 -0.17
N GLN A 327 12.27 -4.37 -0.53
CA GLN A 327 11.81 -5.08 -1.73
C GLN A 327 12.36 -4.48 -3.02
N THR A 328 12.53 -3.15 -3.05
CA THR A 328 12.97 -2.39 -4.23
C THR A 328 14.44 -1.97 -4.19
N LEU A 329 15.18 -2.26 -3.11
CA LEU A 329 16.54 -1.80 -2.86
C LEU A 329 17.53 -2.13 -3.99
N TRP A 330 17.42 -3.31 -4.57
CA TRP A 330 18.30 -3.72 -5.66
C TRP A 330 18.07 -2.92 -6.96
N ALA A 331 16.82 -2.47 -7.18
CA ALA A 331 16.38 -1.79 -8.40
C ALA A 331 16.35 -0.27 -8.26
N ALA A 332 15.95 0.28 -7.10
CA ALA A 332 15.72 1.70 -6.87
C ALA A 332 16.19 2.13 -5.45
N PRO A 333 17.51 2.13 -5.17
CA PRO A 333 18.04 2.39 -3.82
C PRO A 333 17.74 3.80 -3.28
N GLU A 334 17.36 4.76 -4.12
CA GLU A 334 16.98 6.11 -3.71
C GLU A 334 15.75 6.16 -2.80
N ILE A 335 14.83 5.20 -2.99
CA ILE A 335 13.66 5.05 -2.11
C ILE A 335 14.13 4.73 -0.69
N SER A 336 15.07 3.79 -0.55
CA SER A 336 15.63 3.42 0.76
C SER A 336 16.32 4.59 1.46
N ARG A 337 17.03 5.43 0.71
CA ARG A 337 17.66 6.64 1.26
C ARG A 337 16.61 7.62 1.80
N GLY A 338 15.54 7.86 1.03
CA GLY A 338 14.44 8.74 1.43
C GLY A 338 13.70 8.21 2.67
N VAL A 339 13.40 6.91 2.71
CA VAL A 339 12.76 6.26 3.86
C VAL A 339 13.62 6.39 5.12
N LEU A 340 14.92 6.09 5.04
CA LEU A 340 15.85 6.23 6.16
C LEU A 340 15.93 7.69 6.63
N SER A 341 16.01 8.64 5.71
CA SER A 341 16.09 10.08 6.05
C SER A 341 14.82 10.57 6.75
N TYR A 342 13.65 10.19 6.25
CA TYR A 342 12.37 10.57 6.83
C TYR A 342 12.18 9.99 8.23
N LEU A 343 12.46 8.69 8.41
CA LEU A 343 12.33 8.01 9.69
C LEU A 343 13.35 8.51 10.72
N ALA A 344 14.55 8.87 10.30
CA ALA A 344 15.52 9.52 11.14
C ALA A 344 15.05 10.90 11.64
N ALA A 345 14.46 11.70 10.74
CA ALA A 345 13.93 13.03 11.08
C ALA A 345 12.68 12.96 11.99
N THR A 346 11.98 11.83 12.01
CA THR A 346 10.78 11.61 12.83
C THR A 346 11.03 10.65 13.99
N GLN A 347 12.27 10.23 14.24
CA GLN A 347 12.63 9.34 15.35
C GLN A 347 12.27 9.97 16.70
N ALA A 348 11.67 9.21 17.60
CA ALA A 348 11.30 9.68 18.94
C ALA A 348 12.54 10.07 19.76
N ASP A 349 12.47 11.19 20.45
CA ASP A 349 13.52 11.73 21.32
C ASP A 349 13.11 11.79 22.80
N ALA A 350 11.81 11.56 23.10
CA ALA A 350 11.25 11.60 24.42
C ALA A 350 10.25 10.46 24.64
N THR A 351 9.93 10.18 25.91
CA THR A 351 8.83 9.29 26.30
C THR A 351 7.53 10.08 26.30
N VAL A 352 6.59 9.70 25.42
CA VAL A 352 5.25 10.26 25.29
C VAL A 352 4.24 9.11 25.28
N PRO A 353 3.63 8.77 26.44
CA PRO A 353 2.76 7.60 26.56
C PRO A 353 1.59 7.60 25.57
N ASP A 354 0.93 8.74 25.36
CA ASP A 354 -0.22 8.88 24.43
C ASP A 354 0.13 8.57 22.97
N GLN A 355 1.42 8.53 22.63
CA GLN A 355 1.94 8.22 21.31
C GLN A 355 2.67 6.87 21.26
N ASP A 356 2.71 6.11 22.35
CA ASP A 356 3.60 4.93 22.52
C ASP A 356 5.06 5.23 22.17
N ALA A 357 5.50 6.49 22.39
CA ALA A 357 6.84 6.96 22.05
C ALA A 357 7.83 6.73 23.20
N GLU A 358 9.03 6.29 22.85
CA GLU A 358 10.18 6.13 23.74
C GLU A 358 11.45 6.58 22.97
N PRO A 359 12.46 7.15 23.68
CA PRO A 359 13.65 7.66 22.99
C PRO A 359 14.33 6.62 22.09
N GLY A 360 14.52 6.95 20.83
CA GLY A 360 15.12 6.07 19.82
C GLY A 360 14.15 5.22 19.00
N LYS A 361 12.89 5.14 19.40
CA LYS A 361 11.85 4.37 18.69
C LYS A 361 11.54 4.99 17.31
N ILE A 362 11.24 4.15 16.34
CA ILE A 362 10.91 4.59 14.97
C ILE A 362 9.40 4.68 14.81
N LEU A 363 8.98 5.65 14.03
CA LEU A 363 7.58 5.97 13.74
C LEU A 363 6.80 4.73 13.23
N HIS A 364 5.57 4.54 13.76
CA HIS A 364 4.59 3.65 13.18
C HIS A 364 3.86 4.32 12.01
N GLU A 365 3.15 5.41 12.30
CA GLU A 365 2.46 6.21 11.27
C GLU A 365 2.40 7.69 11.68
N THR A 366 2.15 8.55 10.69
CA THR A 366 1.81 9.96 10.91
C THR A 366 0.61 10.33 10.07
N ARG A 367 -0.28 11.13 10.63
CA ARG A 367 -1.49 11.62 9.98
C ARG A 367 -1.56 13.14 10.02
N GLY A 368 -1.99 13.72 8.89
CA GLY A 368 -2.55 15.07 8.83
C GLY A 368 -4.05 15.06 9.16
N GLY A 369 -4.70 16.18 8.93
CA GLY A 369 -6.12 16.31 9.12
C GLY A 369 -6.53 16.87 10.49
N GLU A 370 -7.82 17.13 10.63
CA GLU A 370 -8.38 17.81 11.79
C GLU A 370 -8.36 16.92 13.04
N MET A 371 -8.74 15.64 12.89
CA MET A 371 -8.79 14.70 14.03
C MET A 371 -7.40 14.46 14.63
N ALA A 372 -6.37 14.37 13.80
CA ALA A 372 -5.00 14.23 14.27
C ALA A 372 -4.50 15.49 14.98
N ALA A 373 -4.80 16.69 14.43
CA ALA A 373 -4.41 17.97 15.02
C ALA A 373 -5.06 18.20 16.40
N LEU A 374 -6.31 17.75 16.58
CA LEU A 374 -7.08 17.84 17.82
C LEU A 374 -6.80 16.70 18.81
N LYS A 375 -5.95 15.74 18.46
CA LYS A 375 -5.68 14.52 19.23
C LYS A 375 -6.95 13.69 19.52
N GLU A 376 -7.92 13.72 18.62
CA GLU A 376 -9.09 12.84 18.66
C GLU A 376 -8.71 11.40 18.27
N ILE A 377 -7.55 11.24 17.63
CA ILE A 377 -6.87 9.99 17.33
C ILE A 377 -5.39 10.12 17.74
N PRO A 378 -4.71 9.03 18.16
CA PRO A 378 -3.31 9.09 18.59
C PRO A 378 -2.31 9.29 17.44
N PHE A 379 -2.74 9.23 16.18
CA PHE A 379 -1.91 9.02 14.99
C PHE A 379 -1.30 10.29 14.38
N SER A 380 -1.32 11.45 15.04
CA SER A 380 -0.59 12.65 14.55
C SER A 380 0.91 12.36 14.38
N ARG A 381 1.51 11.70 15.35
CA ARG A 381 2.78 10.94 15.31
C ARG A 381 2.61 9.79 16.30
N TYR A 382 2.62 8.57 15.82
CA TYR A 382 2.39 7.39 16.62
C TYR A 382 3.52 6.39 16.47
N TYR A 383 3.95 5.77 17.57
CA TYR A 383 5.12 4.90 17.63
C TYR A 383 4.78 3.49 18.12
N GLY A 384 3.52 3.11 18.16
CA GLY A 384 3.06 1.77 18.54
C GLY A 384 3.38 0.69 17.52
N SER A 385 4.67 0.49 17.24
CA SER A 385 5.22 -0.52 16.32
C SER A 385 6.54 -1.01 16.90
N VAL A 386 6.60 -2.30 17.24
CA VAL A 386 7.81 -2.92 17.82
C VAL A 386 8.82 -3.29 16.73
N ASP A 387 8.36 -3.50 15.51
CA ASP A 387 9.14 -3.99 14.37
C ASP A 387 9.80 -2.88 13.56
N SER A 388 9.22 -1.66 13.49
CA SER A 388 9.77 -0.54 12.70
C SER A 388 11.19 -0.17 13.13
N THR A 389 11.50 -0.24 14.44
CA THR A 389 12.82 0.15 14.96
C THR A 389 13.93 -0.82 14.52
N PRO A 390 13.84 -2.14 14.74
CA PRO A 390 14.85 -3.05 14.22
C PRO A 390 14.87 -3.10 12.68
N LEU A 391 13.73 -2.97 12.00
CA LEU A 391 13.67 -2.90 10.53
C LEU A 391 14.41 -1.65 9.98
N PHE A 392 14.34 -0.50 10.64
CA PHE A 392 15.10 0.69 10.29
C PHE A 392 16.62 0.44 10.30
N VAL A 393 17.12 -0.19 11.36
CA VAL A 393 18.54 -0.54 11.48
C VAL A 393 18.95 -1.57 10.41
N LEU A 394 18.08 -2.57 10.16
CA LEU A 394 18.28 -3.56 9.10
C LEU A 394 18.38 -2.89 7.74
N LEU A 395 17.45 -1.97 7.41
CA LEU A 395 17.47 -1.23 6.15
C LEU A 395 18.73 -0.38 6.00
N ALA A 396 19.20 0.29 7.08
CA ALA A 396 20.42 1.08 7.05
C ALA A 396 21.66 0.22 6.67
N GLY A 397 21.77 -0.97 7.27
CA GLY A 397 22.83 -1.93 6.92
C GLY A 397 22.73 -2.43 5.48
N ALA A 398 21.51 -2.80 5.04
CA ALA A 398 21.26 -3.27 3.67
C ALA A 398 21.51 -2.18 2.62
N TYR A 399 21.12 -0.93 2.90
CA TYR A 399 21.37 0.21 2.04
C TYR A 399 22.87 0.44 1.84
N TYR A 400 23.66 0.40 2.92
CA TYR A 400 25.12 0.54 2.81
C TYR A 400 25.74 -0.59 2.00
N GLU A 401 25.35 -1.85 2.24
CA GLU A 401 25.85 -3.00 1.47
C GLU A 401 25.54 -2.84 -0.03
N ARG A 402 24.35 -2.32 -0.35
CA ARG A 402 23.87 -2.10 -1.72
C ARG A 402 24.56 -0.93 -2.43
N THR A 403 24.94 0.14 -1.71
CA THR A 403 25.35 1.41 -2.31
C THR A 403 26.79 1.82 -2.01
N ALA A 404 27.37 1.36 -0.90
CA ALA A 404 28.62 1.82 -0.32
C ALA A 404 28.65 3.37 -0.06
N ASP A 405 27.48 4.00 0.12
CA ASP A 405 27.36 5.44 0.40
C ASP A 405 27.81 5.74 1.83
N ARG A 406 29.14 5.90 1.99
CA ARG A 406 29.77 6.15 3.28
C ARG A 406 29.31 7.46 3.90
N SER A 407 29.13 8.51 3.09
CA SER A 407 28.71 9.82 3.59
C SER A 407 27.32 9.78 4.22
N PHE A 408 26.39 9.05 3.59
CA PHE A 408 25.06 8.82 4.17
C PHE A 408 25.14 7.89 5.38
N ALA A 409 26.01 6.87 5.36
CA ALA A 409 26.24 6.00 6.50
C ALA A 409 26.71 6.77 7.75
N GLU A 410 27.63 7.73 7.59
CA GLU A 410 28.07 8.64 8.66
C GLU A 410 26.92 9.51 9.18
N CYS A 411 26.08 10.04 8.28
CA CYS A 411 24.92 10.86 8.63
C CYS A 411 23.83 10.09 9.40
N ILE A 412 23.52 8.85 8.98
CA ILE A 412 22.45 8.05 9.59
C ILE A 412 22.88 7.33 10.87
N TRP A 413 24.17 7.15 11.08
CA TRP A 413 24.70 6.35 12.21
C TRP A 413 24.22 6.81 13.60
N PRO A 414 24.15 8.11 13.95
CA PRO A 414 23.62 8.53 15.25
C PRO A 414 22.16 8.07 15.48
N HIS A 415 21.37 7.97 14.43
CA HIS A 415 20.00 7.46 14.49
C HIS A 415 19.94 5.95 14.66
N VAL A 416 20.88 5.24 14.01
CA VAL A 416 21.07 3.79 14.19
C VAL A 416 21.48 3.49 15.65
N GLU A 417 22.42 4.26 16.22
CA GLU A 417 22.82 4.12 17.64
C GLU A 417 21.65 4.31 18.61
N ARG A 418 20.81 5.34 18.37
CA ARG A 418 19.59 5.54 19.19
C ARG A 418 18.58 4.41 19.05
N ALA A 419 18.39 3.89 17.84
CA ALA A 419 17.50 2.76 17.59
C ALA A 419 18.01 1.47 18.28
N LEU A 420 19.32 1.20 18.22
CA LEU A 420 19.94 0.09 18.94
C LEU A 420 19.82 0.26 20.46
N ALA A 421 20.00 1.50 20.97
CA ALA A 421 19.79 1.78 22.38
C ALA A 421 18.34 1.57 22.82
N TRP A 422 17.35 1.87 21.98
CA TRP A 422 15.96 1.57 22.23
C TRP A 422 15.72 0.05 22.30
N ILE A 423 16.27 -0.71 21.34
CA ILE A 423 16.18 -2.18 21.33
C ILE A 423 16.68 -2.79 22.64
N ASP A 424 17.83 -2.31 23.13
CA ASP A 424 18.50 -2.90 24.30
C ASP A 424 17.94 -2.40 25.65
N ARG A 425 17.28 -1.21 25.71
CA ARG A 425 16.85 -0.60 26.98
C ARG A 425 15.36 -0.56 27.19
N HIS A 426 14.58 -0.38 26.11
CA HIS A 426 13.14 -0.20 26.16
C HIS A 426 12.43 -1.41 25.55
N GLY A 427 13.05 -2.03 24.54
CA GLY A 427 12.50 -3.21 23.87
C GLY A 427 12.59 -4.47 24.72
N ASP A 428 13.71 -4.68 25.44
CA ASP A 428 13.90 -5.79 26.39
C ASP A 428 13.55 -5.28 27.80
N ARG A 429 12.30 -5.45 28.23
CA ARG A 429 11.79 -4.85 29.47
C ARG A 429 12.15 -5.63 30.72
N ASP A 430 12.26 -6.94 30.65
CA ASP A 430 12.55 -7.83 31.78
C ASP A 430 13.99 -8.39 31.78
N GLY A 431 14.79 -8.03 30.77
CA GLY A 431 16.20 -8.41 30.69
C GLY A 431 16.43 -9.85 30.22
N ASP A 432 15.45 -10.49 29.60
CA ASP A 432 15.56 -11.84 29.10
C ASP A 432 16.26 -11.93 27.73
N GLY A 433 16.50 -10.78 27.09
CA GLY A 433 17.19 -10.63 25.80
C GLY A 433 16.26 -10.69 24.59
N PHE A 434 14.92 -10.72 24.78
CA PHE A 434 13.94 -10.63 23.72
C PHE A 434 13.30 -9.24 23.68
N VAL A 435 13.05 -8.75 22.46
CA VAL A 435 12.35 -7.49 22.28
C VAL A 435 10.85 -7.74 22.31
N GLU A 436 10.17 -6.96 23.14
CA GLU A 436 8.75 -7.08 23.47
C GLU A 436 8.03 -5.76 23.23
N TYR A 437 6.72 -5.82 23.11
CA TYR A 437 5.87 -4.63 23.16
C TYR A 437 4.83 -4.73 24.26
N PHE A 438 4.48 -3.56 24.71
CA PHE A 438 3.39 -3.34 25.65
C PHE A 438 2.70 -2.02 25.29
N ARG A 439 1.39 -2.04 25.15
CA ARG A 439 0.59 -0.85 24.88
C ARG A 439 0.59 0.10 26.07
N ALA A 440 1.11 1.32 25.92
CA ALA A 440 1.18 2.30 27.00
C ALA A 440 -0.13 3.08 27.21
N THR A 441 -0.92 3.28 26.15
CA THR A 441 -2.22 3.98 26.18
C THR A 441 -3.37 3.06 25.76
N PRO A 442 -4.54 3.13 26.43
CA PRO A 442 -5.72 2.36 26.02
C PRO A 442 -6.18 2.67 24.58
N GLU A 443 -5.93 3.88 24.09
CA GLU A 443 -6.27 4.33 22.74
C GLU A 443 -5.27 3.84 21.66
N GLY A 444 -4.11 3.31 22.07
CA GLY A 444 -3.12 2.76 21.16
C GLY A 444 -3.47 1.37 20.66
N LEU A 445 -2.71 0.89 19.65
CA LEU A 445 -2.87 -0.44 19.08
C LEU A 445 -2.62 -1.53 20.12
N ALA A 446 -3.52 -2.50 20.21
CA ALA A 446 -3.39 -3.65 21.12
C ALA A 446 -2.23 -4.56 20.72
N GLN A 447 -2.03 -4.74 19.41
CA GLN A 447 -0.92 -5.49 18.83
C GLN A 447 -0.03 -4.52 18.05
N GLN A 448 1.30 -4.63 18.23
CA GLN A 448 2.27 -3.68 17.67
C GLN A 448 3.27 -4.32 16.69
N GLY A 449 3.01 -5.54 16.24
CA GLY A 449 3.70 -6.20 15.13
C GLY A 449 3.04 -5.89 13.78
N TRP A 450 3.49 -6.56 12.71
CA TRP A 450 2.90 -6.35 11.39
C TRP A 450 1.45 -6.87 11.29
N LYS A 451 1.09 -7.88 12.08
CA LYS A 451 -0.28 -8.33 12.29
C LYS A 451 -0.86 -7.56 13.48
N ASP A 452 -1.32 -6.34 13.23
CA ASP A 452 -1.72 -5.38 14.26
C ASP A 452 -3.22 -5.42 14.63
N SER A 453 -4.01 -6.36 14.07
CA SER A 453 -5.36 -6.64 14.55
C SER A 453 -5.36 -7.12 16.00
N HIS A 454 -6.32 -6.66 16.80
CA HIS A 454 -6.41 -6.93 18.25
C HIS A 454 -6.35 -8.43 18.60
N ASP A 455 -6.81 -9.32 17.70
CA ASP A 455 -6.93 -10.76 17.88
C ASP A 455 -5.84 -11.58 17.20
N SER A 456 -4.76 -10.96 16.72
CA SER A 456 -3.75 -11.60 15.87
C SER A 456 -2.71 -12.43 16.63
N VAL A 457 -2.57 -12.27 17.97
CA VAL A 457 -1.62 -13.02 18.80
C VAL A 457 -2.36 -13.79 19.87
N PHE A 458 -2.28 -15.13 19.81
CA PHE A 458 -3.07 -16.03 20.65
C PHE A 458 -2.41 -17.39 20.83
N HIS A 459 -2.85 -18.14 21.85
CA HIS A 459 -2.44 -19.51 22.15
C HIS A 459 -3.21 -20.56 21.33
N ALA A 460 -2.74 -21.79 21.32
CA ALA A 460 -3.32 -22.90 20.55
C ALA A 460 -4.80 -23.17 20.87
N ASP A 461 -5.27 -22.81 22.05
CA ASP A 461 -6.68 -22.90 22.46
C ASP A 461 -7.53 -21.70 22.02
N GLY A 462 -6.92 -20.71 21.38
CA GLY A 462 -7.56 -19.47 20.92
C GLY A 462 -7.61 -18.35 21.95
N ALA A 463 -7.11 -18.55 23.17
CA ALA A 463 -7.00 -17.47 24.18
C ALA A 463 -5.97 -16.41 23.72
N LEU A 464 -6.33 -15.12 23.83
CA LEU A 464 -5.42 -14.04 23.46
C LEU A 464 -4.21 -14.01 24.38
N ALA A 465 -3.02 -13.82 23.79
CA ALA A 465 -1.80 -13.65 24.54
C ALA A 465 -1.83 -12.35 25.35
N GLN A 466 -1.36 -12.42 26.60
CA GLN A 466 -1.26 -11.27 27.48
C GLN A 466 0.16 -10.70 27.42
N GLY A 467 0.26 -9.36 27.33
CA GLY A 467 1.56 -8.69 27.23
C GLY A 467 2.36 -8.60 28.53
N PRO A 468 3.66 -8.26 28.45
CA PRO A 468 4.43 -7.92 27.24
C PRO A 468 4.59 -9.11 26.28
N ILE A 469 4.58 -8.84 24.97
CA ILE A 469 4.60 -9.90 23.93
C ILE A 469 5.88 -9.80 23.10
N ALA A 470 6.62 -10.91 23.01
CA ALA A 470 7.79 -11.08 22.16
C ALA A 470 7.42 -11.85 20.87
N LEU A 471 7.30 -11.17 19.74
CA LEU A 471 7.01 -11.79 18.44
C LEU A 471 8.26 -12.46 17.86
N CYS A 472 8.11 -13.62 17.22
CA CYS A 472 9.25 -14.37 16.68
C CYS A 472 9.96 -13.63 15.55
N GLU A 473 9.23 -13.00 14.63
CA GLU A 473 9.81 -12.24 13.51
C GLU A 473 10.57 -11.01 13.99
N VAL A 474 10.12 -10.37 15.08
CA VAL A 474 10.82 -9.21 15.66
C VAL A 474 12.19 -9.61 16.18
N GLN A 475 12.32 -10.78 16.83
CA GLN A 475 13.63 -11.28 17.23
C GLN A 475 14.53 -11.52 16.02
N GLY A 476 13.96 -12.02 14.92
CA GLY A 476 14.64 -12.13 13.64
C GLY A 476 15.13 -10.78 13.13
N TYR A 477 14.28 -9.76 13.15
CA TYR A 477 14.66 -8.41 12.71
C TYR A 477 15.75 -7.80 13.58
N VAL A 478 15.68 -7.98 14.91
CA VAL A 478 16.74 -7.53 15.84
C VAL A 478 18.07 -8.22 15.54
N TYR A 479 18.05 -9.53 15.27
CA TYR A 479 19.23 -10.29 14.88
C TYR A 479 19.86 -9.71 13.59
N ALA A 480 19.05 -9.51 12.55
CA ALA A 480 19.52 -8.97 11.28
C ALA A 480 19.97 -7.51 11.41
N ALA A 481 19.29 -6.71 12.22
CA ALA A 481 19.65 -5.33 12.55
C ALA A 481 21.02 -5.23 13.18
N LYS A 482 21.29 -6.00 14.24
CA LYS A 482 22.60 -6.04 14.92
C LYS A 482 23.72 -6.47 13.95
N ARG A 483 23.47 -7.45 13.08
CA ARG A 483 24.42 -7.87 12.05
C ARG A 483 24.66 -6.82 10.96
N GLY A 484 23.60 -6.16 10.52
CA GLY A 484 23.70 -5.06 9.55
C GLY A 484 24.43 -3.86 10.12
N ALA A 485 24.12 -3.47 11.36
CA ALA A 485 24.79 -2.40 12.08
C ALA A 485 26.27 -2.73 12.36
N ALA A 486 26.62 -3.99 12.65
CA ALA A 486 28.01 -4.42 12.79
C ALA A 486 28.82 -4.18 11.51
N LYS A 487 28.27 -4.55 10.33
CA LYS A 487 28.91 -4.28 9.03
C LYS A 487 29.09 -2.77 8.81
N LEU A 488 28.07 -1.98 9.13
CA LEU A 488 28.10 -0.52 9.02
C LEU A 488 29.14 0.08 9.96
N ALA A 489 29.24 -0.40 11.19
CA ALA A 489 30.25 0.00 12.18
C ALA A 489 31.68 -0.26 11.69
N VAL A 490 31.94 -1.44 11.11
CA VAL A 490 33.24 -1.77 10.47
C VAL A 490 33.57 -0.74 9.38
N ALA A 491 32.62 -0.42 8.50
CA ALA A 491 32.82 0.54 7.44
C ALA A 491 33.13 1.95 7.94
N LEU A 492 32.62 2.30 9.14
CA LEU A 492 32.89 3.58 9.82
C LEU A 492 34.09 3.54 10.74
N GLY A 493 34.83 2.43 10.79
CA GLY A 493 36.02 2.27 11.62
C GLY A 493 35.77 2.01 13.12
N ARG A 494 34.54 1.61 13.48
CA ARG A 494 34.08 1.36 14.86
C ARG A 494 34.10 -0.15 15.19
N VAL A 495 35.27 -0.73 15.18
CA VAL A 495 35.48 -2.20 15.26
C VAL A 495 34.96 -2.77 16.58
N ASP A 496 35.22 -2.11 17.71
CA ASP A 496 34.75 -2.58 19.02
C ASP A 496 33.19 -2.67 19.08
N VAL A 497 32.50 -1.70 18.48
CA VAL A 497 31.05 -1.69 18.38
C VAL A 497 30.56 -2.84 17.49
N ALA A 498 31.28 -3.10 16.39
CA ALA A 498 30.93 -4.20 15.48
C ALA A 498 31.05 -5.56 16.16
N ASP A 499 32.13 -5.78 16.94
CA ASP A 499 32.37 -7.03 17.68
C ASP A 499 31.30 -7.24 18.76
N GLU A 500 30.93 -6.18 19.49
CA GLU A 500 29.84 -6.24 20.48
C GLU A 500 28.50 -6.63 19.85
N LEU A 501 28.09 -5.93 18.76
CA LEU A 501 26.86 -6.22 18.05
C LEU A 501 26.85 -7.66 17.48
N GLY A 502 28.00 -8.13 17.01
CA GLY A 502 28.17 -9.52 16.56
C GLY A 502 27.94 -10.54 17.67
N ARG A 503 28.48 -10.27 18.88
CA ARG A 503 28.28 -11.14 20.07
C ARG A 503 26.81 -11.13 20.51
N GLN A 504 26.19 -9.96 20.58
CA GLN A 504 24.78 -9.81 20.94
C GLN A 504 23.87 -10.59 19.97
N ALA A 505 24.12 -10.48 18.65
CA ALA A 505 23.39 -11.23 17.65
C ALA A 505 23.53 -12.74 17.84
N ALA A 506 24.73 -13.24 18.14
CA ALA A 506 24.97 -14.67 18.37
C ALA A 506 24.24 -15.18 19.63
N VAL A 507 24.24 -14.39 20.71
CA VAL A 507 23.52 -14.72 21.95
C VAL A 507 22.01 -14.76 21.70
N LEU A 508 21.45 -13.75 21.02
CA LEU A 508 20.03 -13.70 20.67
C LEU A 508 19.63 -14.93 19.85
N ARG A 509 20.40 -15.28 18.81
CA ARG A 509 20.11 -16.47 18.00
C ARG A 509 20.03 -17.76 18.85
N LYS A 510 20.98 -17.96 19.77
CA LYS A 510 20.99 -19.14 20.65
C LYS A 510 19.72 -19.17 21.51
N ARG A 511 19.39 -18.06 22.20
CA ARG A 511 18.19 -17.97 23.05
C ARG A 511 16.91 -18.18 22.25
N PHE A 512 16.82 -17.58 21.03
CA PHE A 512 15.69 -17.74 20.12
C PHE A 512 15.46 -19.20 19.74
N GLU A 513 16.53 -19.92 19.38
CA GLU A 513 16.46 -21.36 19.04
C GLU A 513 15.97 -22.23 20.22
N GLU A 514 16.27 -21.84 21.45
CA GLU A 514 15.86 -22.53 22.66
C GLU A 514 14.41 -22.22 23.04
N ALA A 515 13.97 -20.93 22.95
CA ALA A 515 12.69 -20.50 23.50
C ALA A 515 11.52 -20.60 22.50
N PHE A 516 11.75 -20.37 21.21
CA PHE A 516 10.67 -20.29 20.21
C PHE A 516 10.44 -21.59 19.45
N TRP A 517 11.36 -22.54 19.44
CA TRP A 517 11.22 -23.76 18.64
C TRP A 517 10.14 -24.69 19.17
N CYS A 518 9.17 -25.04 18.33
CA CYS A 518 8.12 -26.03 18.59
C CYS A 518 8.39 -27.27 17.73
N ALA A 519 9.00 -28.28 18.32
CA ALA A 519 9.40 -29.52 17.62
C ALA A 519 8.18 -30.27 17.06
N GLU A 520 7.08 -30.27 17.78
CA GLU A 520 5.81 -30.90 17.42
C GLU A 520 5.13 -30.25 16.22
N LEU A 521 5.36 -28.94 16.00
CA LEU A 521 4.82 -28.19 14.87
C LEU A 521 5.82 -28.11 13.69
N GLY A 522 7.09 -28.44 13.94
CA GLY A 522 8.17 -28.29 12.96
C GLY A 522 8.45 -26.83 12.56
N THR A 523 8.11 -25.88 13.45
CA THR A 523 8.26 -24.44 13.21
C THR A 523 8.46 -23.69 14.54
N TYR A 524 8.65 -22.37 14.48
CA TYR A 524 8.75 -21.52 15.66
C TYR A 524 7.37 -21.07 16.12
N ALA A 525 7.19 -20.88 17.43
CA ALA A 525 6.01 -20.24 18.01
C ALA A 525 5.81 -18.85 17.43
N LEU A 526 4.55 -18.41 17.31
CA LEU A 526 4.19 -17.07 16.85
C LEU A 526 4.81 -15.99 17.76
N ALA A 527 4.72 -16.20 19.07
CA ALA A 527 5.18 -15.26 20.09
C ALA A 527 5.47 -15.98 21.41
N LEU A 528 6.12 -15.28 22.34
CA LEU A 528 6.08 -15.54 23.77
C LEU A 528 5.18 -14.48 24.44
N ASP A 529 4.29 -14.90 25.34
CA ASP A 529 3.45 -13.99 26.13
C ASP A 529 4.21 -13.39 27.32
N GLY A 530 3.52 -12.59 28.14
CA GLY A 530 4.12 -11.93 29.31
C GLY A 530 4.63 -12.87 30.40
N GLU A 531 4.22 -14.15 30.40
CA GLU A 531 4.75 -15.20 31.25
C GLU A 531 5.76 -16.11 30.51
N LYS A 532 6.20 -15.70 29.31
CA LYS A 532 7.12 -16.44 28.43
C LYS A 532 6.57 -17.78 27.94
N ARG A 533 5.25 -17.97 27.95
CA ARG A 533 4.59 -19.13 27.38
C ARG A 533 4.54 -19.00 25.85
N PRO A 534 4.96 -20.03 25.08
CA PRO A 534 4.94 -19.95 23.63
C PRO A 534 3.51 -20.05 23.07
N CYS A 535 3.17 -19.14 22.15
CA CYS A 535 1.97 -19.19 21.32
C CYS A 535 2.20 -20.22 20.19
N ARG A 536 1.83 -21.48 20.43
CA ARG A 536 2.12 -22.63 19.57
C ARG A 536 1.10 -22.76 18.45
N VAL A 537 1.21 -21.90 17.45
CA VAL A 537 0.34 -21.87 16.27
C VAL A 537 1.18 -21.81 14.98
N ARG A 538 0.69 -22.42 13.90
CA ARG A 538 1.35 -22.38 12.59
C ARG A 538 0.93 -21.13 11.85
N SER A 539 1.84 -20.17 11.73
CA SER A 539 1.64 -18.88 11.08
C SER A 539 2.73 -18.61 10.03
N SER A 540 2.57 -17.52 9.25
CA SER A 540 3.59 -17.07 8.29
C SER A 540 4.82 -16.43 8.93
N ASN A 541 4.71 -15.95 10.18
CA ASN A 541 5.78 -15.22 10.89
C ASN A 541 7.15 -15.94 10.91
N PRO A 542 7.24 -17.28 11.05
CA PRO A 542 8.52 -17.99 10.91
C PRO A 542 9.21 -17.83 9.55
N GLY A 543 8.48 -17.49 8.49
CA GLY A 543 9.06 -17.13 7.20
C GLY A 543 9.89 -15.85 7.25
N HIS A 544 9.50 -14.88 8.08
CA HIS A 544 10.29 -13.68 8.36
C HIS A 544 11.55 -14.00 9.19
N CYS A 545 11.49 -15.03 10.03
CA CYS A 545 12.69 -15.55 10.71
C CYS A 545 13.68 -16.17 9.71
N LEU A 546 13.19 -16.84 8.65
CA LEU A 546 14.05 -17.26 7.53
C LEU A 546 14.67 -16.05 6.83
N PHE A 547 13.87 -15.03 6.49
CA PHE A 547 14.35 -13.83 5.82
C PHE A 547 15.46 -13.13 6.60
N SER A 548 15.32 -12.98 7.91
CA SER A 548 16.30 -12.33 8.77
C SER A 548 17.60 -13.14 8.93
N GLY A 549 17.56 -14.46 8.74
CA GLY A 549 18.70 -15.37 8.90
C GLY A 549 18.95 -15.82 10.33
N ILE A 550 18.00 -15.63 11.27
CA ILE A 550 18.13 -16.07 12.67
C ILE A 550 17.99 -17.59 12.80
N VAL A 551 17.25 -18.22 11.89
CA VAL A 551 16.97 -19.67 11.89
C VAL A 551 18.25 -20.49 11.68
N SER A 552 18.39 -21.62 12.36
CA SER A 552 19.47 -22.57 12.11
C SER A 552 19.27 -23.31 10.78
N HIS A 553 20.36 -23.67 10.10
CA HIS A 553 20.27 -24.40 8.82
C HIS A 553 19.54 -25.75 8.97
N GLU A 554 19.66 -26.40 10.12
CA GLU A 554 19.00 -27.66 10.42
C GLU A 554 17.47 -27.54 10.46
N ARG A 555 16.95 -26.41 11.03
CA ARG A 555 15.51 -26.18 11.21
C ARG A 555 14.86 -25.48 9.99
N ALA A 556 15.63 -24.80 9.18
CA ALA A 556 15.13 -24.06 8.03
C ALA A 556 14.30 -24.93 7.05
N ALA A 557 14.73 -26.18 6.84
CA ALA A 557 14.01 -27.12 5.99
C ALA A 557 12.65 -27.54 6.58
N ALA A 558 12.54 -27.66 7.90
CA ALA A 558 11.27 -27.96 8.57
C ALA A 558 10.31 -26.76 8.48
N VAL A 559 10.79 -25.55 8.79
CA VAL A 559 10.01 -24.32 8.66
C VAL A 559 9.48 -24.15 7.23
N ALA A 560 10.32 -24.32 6.21
CA ALA A 560 9.90 -24.22 4.82
C ALA A 560 8.82 -25.27 4.46
N ARG A 561 8.93 -26.51 4.95
CA ARG A 561 7.88 -27.53 4.73
C ARG A 561 6.57 -27.15 5.39
N THR A 562 6.58 -26.65 6.62
CA THR A 562 5.37 -26.20 7.33
C THR A 562 4.69 -25.04 6.58
N LEU A 563 5.45 -24.09 6.05
CA LEU A 563 4.92 -22.95 5.27
C LEU A 563 4.34 -23.38 3.91
N LEU A 564 4.84 -24.45 3.30
CA LEU A 564 4.37 -24.97 2.01
C LEU A 564 3.37 -26.14 2.14
N ASP A 565 3.04 -26.55 3.38
CA ASP A 565 1.98 -27.52 3.65
C ASP A 565 0.64 -27.00 3.16
N PRO A 566 -0.28 -27.83 2.62
CA PRO A 566 -1.60 -27.40 2.15
C PRO A 566 -2.45 -26.63 3.18
N ALA A 567 -2.25 -26.86 4.50
CA ALA A 567 -2.91 -26.07 5.52
C ALA A 567 -2.39 -24.61 5.57
N SER A 568 -1.10 -24.40 5.27
CA SER A 568 -0.46 -23.08 5.23
C SER A 568 -0.50 -22.45 3.83
N PHE A 569 -0.28 -23.23 2.76
CA PHE A 569 -0.22 -22.74 1.38
C PHE A 569 -1.54 -22.99 0.64
N SER A 570 -2.23 -21.93 0.27
CA SER A 570 -3.57 -21.99 -0.34
C SER A 570 -3.59 -22.44 -1.81
N GLY A 571 -2.44 -22.42 -2.49
CA GLY A 571 -2.31 -22.51 -3.95
C GLY A 571 -2.07 -21.15 -4.61
N TRP A 572 -2.42 -20.04 -3.94
CA TRP A 572 -2.08 -18.67 -4.34
C TRP A 572 -0.83 -18.17 -3.61
N GLY A 573 -0.70 -18.48 -2.34
CA GLY A 573 0.36 -18.06 -1.44
C GLY A 573 0.22 -18.66 -0.07
N VAL A 574 1.17 -18.33 0.80
CA VAL A 574 1.17 -18.68 2.23
C VAL A 574 0.14 -17.82 2.94
N ARG A 575 -0.74 -18.45 3.72
CA ARG A 575 -1.70 -17.79 4.59
C ARG A 575 -1.00 -17.24 5.83
N THR A 576 -1.53 -16.17 6.35
CA THR A 576 -1.07 -15.58 7.62
C THR A 576 -1.20 -16.55 8.79
N LEU A 577 -2.19 -17.44 8.75
CA LEU A 577 -2.47 -18.49 9.72
C LEU A 577 -2.90 -19.78 9.00
N ALA A 578 -2.40 -20.94 9.44
CA ALA A 578 -2.73 -22.22 8.82
C ALA A 578 -4.16 -22.67 9.14
N GLU A 579 -4.78 -23.39 8.19
CA GLU A 579 -6.05 -24.08 8.44
C GLU A 579 -5.94 -25.02 9.64
N GLY A 580 -6.98 -25.02 10.48
CA GLY A 580 -7.08 -25.86 11.68
C GLY A 580 -6.55 -25.18 12.95
N GLU A 581 -5.94 -24.01 12.86
CA GLU A 581 -5.61 -23.22 14.06
C GLU A 581 -6.88 -22.57 14.63
N ALA A 582 -6.94 -22.40 15.95
CA ALA A 582 -8.17 -22.03 16.68
C ALA A 582 -8.86 -20.74 16.19
N ARG A 583 -8.08 -19.74 15.72
CA ARG A 583 -8.62 -18.49 15.19
C ARG A 583 -8.54 -18.39 13.66
N TYR A 584 -8.35 -19.51 12.96
CA TYR A 584 -8.30 -19.49 11.52
C TYR A 584 -9.64 -19.05 10.92
N ASN A 585 -9.59 -17.99 10.14
CA ASN A 585 -10.68 -17.52 9.31
C ASN A 585 -10.11 -16.94 8.01
N PRO A 586 -10.35 -17.57 6.84
CA PRO A 586 -9.81 -17.09 5.56
C PRO A 586 -10.30 -15.68 5.17
N MET A 587 -11.33 -15.17 5.80
CA MET A 587 -11.89 -13.82 5.63
C MET A 587 -11.43 -12.84 6.73
N SER A 588 -10.57 -13.27 7.66
CA SER A 588 -9.97 -12.37 8.65
C SER A 588 -8.84 -11.54 8.04
N TYR A 589 -8.66 -10.31 8.53
CA TYR A 589 -7.59 -9.42 8.05
C TYR A 589 -6.21 -10.03 8.29
N HIS A 590 -5.91 -10.60 9.48
CA HIS A 590 -4.62 -11.19 9.81
C HIS A 590 -4.64 -12.68 10.19
N ASN A 591 -5.82 -13.32 10.33
CA ASN A 591 -5.91 -14.69 10.85
C ASN A 591 -6.33 -15.72 9.77
N GLY A 592 -5.75 -15.65 8.58
CA GLY A 592 -5.96 -16.67 7.55
C GLY A 592 -5.95 -16.14 6.11
N SER A 593 -5.91 -14.83 5.91
CA SER A 593 -5.77 -14.15 4.61
C SER A 593 -4.37 -14.34 4.01
N ILE A 594 -4.19 -13.87 2.77
CA ILE A 594 -2.93 -13.93 2.03
C ILE A 594 -2.49 -12.50 1.70
N TRP A 595 -1.28 -12.16 2.14
CA TRP A 595 -0.67 -10.85 1.92
C TRP A 595 0.50 -10.97 0.95
N PRO A 596 0.50 -10.22 -0.15
CA PRO A 596 1.62 -10.26 -1.11
C PRO A 596 2.97 -9.96 -0.47
N HIS A 597 3.08 -8.91 0.37
CA HIS A 597 4.35 -8.54 1.00
C HIS A 597 4.90 -9.64 1.93
N ASP A 598 4.03 -10.27 2.74
CA ASP A 598 4.37 -11.40 3.61
C ASP A 598 4.94 -12.56 2.77
N ASN A 599 4.26 -12.88 1.67
CA ASN A 599 4.72 -13.89 0.71
C ASN A 599 6.05 -13.52 0.04
N GLY A 600 6.27 -12.23 -0.24
CA GLY A 600 7.56 -11.72 -0.72
C GLY A 600 8.70 -11.98 0.27
N ILE A 601 8.47 -11.70 1.55
CA ILE A 601 9.44 -11.90 2.63
C ILE A 601 9.67 -13.41 2.86
N VAL A 602 8.60 -14.20 2.92
CA VAL A 602 8.67 -15.68 3.07
C VAL A 602 9.47 -16.29 1.93
N GLY A 603 9.18 -15.93 0.68
CA GLY A 603 9.91 -16.42 -0.50
C GLY A 603 11.40 -16.07 -0.48
N ALA A 604 11.72 -14.82 -0.15
CA ALA A 604 13.12 -14.38 -0.01
C ALA A 604 13.83 -15.12 1.16
N GLY A 605 13.10 -15.36 2.26
CA GLY A 605 13.60 -16.17 3.38
C GLY A 605 13.91 -17.59 2.96
N MET A 606 13.04 -18.24 2.21
CA MET A 606 13.28 -19.60 1.67
C MET A 606 14.51 -19.62 0.75
N ALA A 607 14.61 -18.66 -0.16
CA ALA A 607 15.73 -18.56 -1.10
C ALA A 607 17.08 -18.41 -0.36
N ARG A 608 17.12 -17.66 0.74
CA ARG A 608 18.31 -17.48 1.60
C ARG A 608 18.88 -18.81 2.13
N TYR A 609 18.01 -19.80 2.38
CA TYR A 609 18.39 -21.14 2.85
C TYR A 609 18.46 -22.19 1.75
N GLY A 610 18.60 -21.75 0.49
CA GLY A 610 18.71 -22.65 -0.66
C GLY A 610 17.40 -23.34 -1.06
N ARG A 611 16.23 -22.92 -0.48
CA ARG A 611 14.91 -23.44 -0.85
C ARG A 611 14.27 -22.59 -1.95
N LYS A 612 14.98 -22.48 -3.05
CA LYS A 612 14.55 -21.65 -4.16
C LYS A 612 13.32 -22.18 -4.90
N ASP A 613 13.11 -23.48 -4.88
CA ASP A 613 11.88 -24.14 -5.32
C ASP A 613 10.64 -23.60 -4.59
N GLY A 614 10.72 -23.42 -3.28
CA GLY A 614 9.67 -22.79 -2.48
C GLY A 614 9.43 -21.32 -2.87
N CYS A 615 10.49 -20.55 -3.09
CA CYS A 615 10.40 -19.17 -3.59
C CYS A 615 9.73 -19.11 -4.96
N ALA A 616 10.14 -19.97 -5.91
CA ALA A 616 9.54 -20.04 -7.24
C ALA A 616 8.04 -20.43 -7.20
N LYS A 617 7.67 -21.35 -6.29
CA LYS A 617 6.28 -21.74 -6.06
C LYS A 617 5.43 -20.57 -5.55
N ILE A 618 5.96 -19.77 -4.63
CA ILE A 618 5.29 -18.57 -4.13
C ILE A 618 5.16 -17.53 -5.26
N LEU A 619 6.23 -17.29 -6.03
CA LEU A 619 6.20 -16.36 -7.18
C LEU A 619 5.16 -16.79 -8.21
N ALA A 620 5.07 -18.07 -8.53
CA ALA A 620 4.08 -18.61 -9.47
C ALA A 620 2.64 -18.40 -8.94
N GLY A 621 2.39 -18.67 -7.65
CA GLY A 621 1.08 -18.45 -7.05
C GLY A 621 0.65 -16.98 -7.03
N MET A 622 1.59 -16.05 -6.74
CA MET A 622 1.33 -14.60 -6.79
C MET A 622 1.10 -14.13 -8.23
N PHE A 623 1.87 -14.63 -9.19
CA PHE A 623 1.66 -14.34 -10.60
C PHE A 623 0.29 -14.84 -11.08
N ASP A 624 -0.07 -16.07 -10.78
CA ASP A 624 -1.37 -16.61 -11.11
C ASP A 624 -2.51 -15.78 -10.49
N ALA A 625 -2.35 -15.31 -9.26
CA ALA A 625 -3.32 -14.43 -8.61
C ALA A 625 -3.45 -13.08 -9.35
N SER A 626 -2.34 -12.53 -9.84
CA SER A 626 -2.32 -11.26 -10.58
C SER A 626 -3.14 -11.30 -11.88
N LEU A 627 -3.30 -12.47 -12.50
CA LEU A 627 -4.08 -12.64 -13.74
C LEU A 627 -5.59 -12.44 -13.54
N PHE A 628 -6.08 -12.56 -12.29
CA PHE A 628 -7.49 -12.41 -11.94
C PHE A 628 -7.84 -11.05 -11.34
N VAL A 629 -6.83 -10.23 -11.06
CA VAL A 629 -7.07 -8.87 -10.55
C VAL A 629 -7.00 -7.87 -11.69
N GLU A 630 -7.85 -6.84 -11.60
CA GLU A 630 -7.91 -5.82 -12.63
C GLU A 630 -6.59 -5.06 -12.74
N LEU A 631 -6.17 -4.77 -13.96
CA LEU A 631 -4.91 -4.12 -14.29
C LEU A 631 -3.67 -4.88 -13.78
N HIS A 632 -3.78 -6.16 -13.41
CA HIS A 632 -2.72 -6.92 -12.72
C HIS A 632 -2.25 -6.25 -11.41
N ARG A 633 -3.07 -5.37 -10.81
CA ARG A 633 -2.77 -4.63 -9.58
C ARG A 633 -3.00 -5.51 -8.37
N MET A 634 -1.93 -5.98 -7.74
CA MET A 634 -2.03 -6.76 -6.51
C MET A 634 -2.60 -5.89 -5.39
N PRO A 635 -3.70 -6.33 -4.73
CA PRO A 635 -4.24 -5.64 -3.56
C PRO A 635 -3.34 -5.84 -2.35
N GLU A 636 -3.60 -5.10 -1.30
CA GLU A 636 -2.96 -5.27 0.01
C GLU A 636 -3.01 -6.71 0.50
N LEU A 637 -4.20 -7.32 0.44
CA LEU A 637 -4.45 -8.73 0.78
C LEU A 637 -5.65 -9.27 0.00
N PHE A 638 -5.82 -10.57 0.04
CA PHE A 638 -7.03 -11.28 -0.38
C PHE A 638 -7.36 -12.43 0.54
N CYS A 639 -8.60 -12.91 0.51
CA CYS A 639 -9.07 -13.99 1.38
C CYS A 639 -8.28 -15.28 1.18
N GLY A 640 -8.02 -16.01 2.27
CA GLY A 640 -7.16 -17.19 2.29
C GLY A 640 -7.81 -18.51 1.88
N PHE A 641 -8.89 -18.48 1.09
CA PHE A 641 -9.50 -19.70 0.57
C PHE A 641 -8.54 -20.51 -0.30
N ARG A 642 -8.71 -21.82 -0.30
CA ARG A 642 -7.97 -22.73 -1.20
C ARG A 642 -8.26 -22.37 -2.65
N ARG A 643 -7.23 -22.42 -3.50
CA ARG A 643 -7.36 -22.24 -4.94
C ARG A 643 -8.33 -23.27 -5.52
N ARG A 644 -9.31 -22.80 -6.27
CA ARG A 644 -10.28 -23.60 -7.01
C ARG A 644 -10.01 -23.47 -8.50
N PRO A 645 -10.11 -24.59 -9.28
CA PRO A 645 -9.87 -24.54 -10.71
C PRO A 645 -10.84 -23.56 -11.41
N GLY A 646 -10.30 -22.69 -12.27
CA GLY A 646 -11.08 -21.73 -13.05
C GLY A 646 -11.57 -20.49 -12.28
N GLU A 647 -11.28 -20.38 -10.98
CA GLU A 647 -11.66 -19.24 -10.17
C GLU A 647 -10.43 -18.45 -9.72
N GLY A 648 -10.56 -17.12 -9.62
CA GLY A 648 -9.55 -16.25 -9.05
C GLY A 648 -9.57 -16.23 -7.52
N PRO A 649 -8.59 -15.54 -6.88
CA PRO A 649 -8.58 -15.34 -5.44
C PRO A 649 -9.80 -14.51 -5.01
N THR A 650 -10.41 -14.89 -3.88
CA THR A 650 -11.53 -14.14 -3.32
C THR A 650 -11.01 -12.83 -2.73
N ARG A 651 -11.61 -11.71 -3.13
CA ARG A 651 -11.21 -10.38 -2.67
C ARG A 651 -11.48 -10.18 -1.19
N TYR A 652 -10.63 -9.38 -0.57
CA TYR A 652 -10.91 -8.81 0.75
C TYR A 652 -11.54 -7.43 0.58
N PRO A 653 -12.74 -7.17 1.14
CA PRO A 653 -13.56 -6.01 0.76
C PRO A 653 -12.88 -4.65 0.96
N VAL A 654 -12.13 -4.48 2.06
CA VAL A 654 -11.50 -3.20 2.44
C VAL A 654 -10.01 -3.13 2.15
N ALA A 655 -9.46 -4.09 1.41
CA ALA A 655 -8.04 -4.07 1.05
C ALA A 655 -7.70 -2.82 0.22
N CYS A 656 -6.64 -2.12 0.60
CA CYS A 656 -6.08 -1.06 -0.22
C CYS A 656 -5.64 -1.58 -1.59
N SER A 657 -5.90 -0.79 -2.62
CA SER A 657 -5.48 -1.10 -3.99
C SER A 657 -5.30 0.21 -4.78
N PRO A 658 -4.04 0.65 -4.98
CA PRO A 658 -2.77 -0.03 -4.71
C PRO A 658 -2.32 0.02 -3.25
N GLN A 659 -1.37 -0.90 -2.94
CA GLN A 659 -0.58 -0.92 -1.72
C GLN A 659 0.90 -1.02 -2.10
N ALA A 660 1.76 -0.16 -1.53
CA ALA A 660 3.16 -0.05 -1.94
C ALA A 660 3.94 -1.36 -1.75
N TRP A 661 3.84 -2.00 -0.58
CA TRP A 661 4.51 -3.27 -0.31
C TRP A 661 3.93 -4.47 -1.07
N ALA A 662 2.67 -4.40 -1.54
CA ALA A 662 2.13 -5.41 -2.43
C ALA A 662 2.72 -5.26 -3.85
N ALA A 663 2.84 -4.02 -4.32
CA ALA A 663 3.49 -3.70 -5.59
C ALA A 663 4.99 -4.08 -5.58
N GLY A 664 5.69 -3.89 -4.46
CA GLY A 664 7.10 -4.27 -4.30
C GLY A 664 7.37 -5.78 -4.34
N THR A 665 6.36 -6.59 -4.09
CA THR A 665 6.50 -8.06 -3.91
C THR A 665 7.10 -8.77 -5.11
N VAL A 666 6.71 -8.42 -6.34
CA VAL A 666 7.26 -9.05 -7.55
C VAL A 666 8.76 -8.80 -7.70
N TYR A 667 9.23 -7.60 -7.34
CA TYR A 667 10.66 -7.26 -7.35
C TYR A 667 11.44 -8.07 -6.33
N HIS A 668 10.88 -8.27 -5.13
CA HIS A 668 11.50 -9.04 -4.07
C HIS A 668 11.61 -10.52 -4.41
N LEU A 669 10.51 -11.13 -4.87
CA LEU A 669 10.48 -12.54 -5.27
C LEU A 669 11.38 -12.82 -6.49
N LEU A 670 11.37 -11.92 -7.48
CA LEU A 670 12.24 -12.05 -8.65
C LEU A 670 13.71 -11.95 -8.25
N GLN A 671 14.08 -10.95 -7.44
CA GLN A 671 15.43 -10.84 -6.89
C GLN A 671 15.88 -12.12 -6.19
N ALA A 672 15.00 -12.67 -5.35
CA ALA A 672 15.27 -13.90 -4.60
C ALA A 672 15.47 -15.12 -5.52
N CYS A 673 14.62 -15.28 -6.55
CA CYS A 673 14.78 -16.34 -7.56
C CYS A 673 16.10 -16.20 -8.35
N LEU A 674 16.43 -14.98 -8.79
CA LEU A 674 17.68 -14.70 -9.51
C LEU A 674 18.92 -14.78 -8.63
N GLY A 675 18.75 -14.80 -7.30
CA GLY A 675 19.86 -14.75 -6.34
C GLY A 675 20.71 -13.49 -6.47
N LEU A 676 20.10 -12.40 -6.96
CA LEU A 676 20.80 -11.16 -7.29
C LEU A 676 21.11 -10.36 -6.03
N ARG A 677 22.41 -10.13 -5.80
CA ARG A 677 22.93 -9.30 -4.72
C ARG A 677 24.01 -8.34 -5.25
N VAL A 678 23.89 -7.08 -4.90
CA VAL A 678 24.88 -6.06 -5.25
C VAL A 678 25.73 -5.74 -4.05
N GLU A 679 27.04 -5.85 -4.21
CA GLU A 679 28.06 -5.53 -3.22
C GLU A 679 28.86 -4.31 -3.73
N ALA A 680 28.35 -3.11 -3.50
CA ALA A 680 28.94 -1.91 -4.09
C ALA A 680 30.35 -1.61 -3.55
N ALA A 681 30.64 -1.92 -2.28
CA ALA A 681 31.97 -1.71 -1.68
C ALA A 681 33.09 -2.51 -2.39
N THR A 682 32.75 -3.65 -2.99
CA THR A 682 33.68 -4.51 -3.76
C THR A 682 33.44 -4.41 -5.27
N ASN A 683 32.55 -3.50 -5.70
CA ASN A 683 32.15 -3.30 -7.09
C ASN A 683 31.69 -4.61 -7.77
N ARG A 684 30.87 -5.41 -7.06
CA ARG A 684 30.42 -6.74 -7.50
C ARG A 684 28.92 -6.88 -7.57
N VAL A 685 28.45 -7.72 -8.53
CA VAL A 685 27.12 -8.33 -8.55
C VAL A 685 27.30 -9.83 -8.39
N CYS A 686 26.70 -10.38 -7.33
CA CYS A 686 26.67 -11.80 -7.07
C CYS A 686 25.31 -12.37 -7.47
N LEU A 687 25.34 -13.54 -8.12
CA LEU A 687 24.18 -14.28 -8.59
C LEU A 687 24.30 -15.70 -8.01
N GLU A 688 23.52 -15.96 -6.93
CA GLU A 688 23.64 -17.19 -6.17
C GLU A 688 22.51 -18.16 -6.52
N TYR A 689 22.85 -19.29 -7.15
CA TYR A 689 21.92 -20.34 -7.53
C TYR A 689 20.67 -19.78 -8.25
N PRO A 690 20.82 -19.04 -9.38
CA PRO A 690 19.68 -18.47 -10.07
C PRO A 690 18.74 -19.55 -10.60
N ILE A 691 17.43 -19.35 -10.37
CA ILE A 691 16.38 -20.19 -10.94
C ILE A 691 15.32 -19.32 -11.62
N LEU A 692 14.60 -19.89 -12.58
CA LEU A 692 13.43 -19.29 -13.19
C LEU A 692 12.23 -20.24 -13.06
N PRO A 693 11.05 -19.74 -12.61
CA PRO A 693 9.83 -20.54 -12.65
C PRO A 693 9.51 -21.03 -14.07
N GLU A 694 8.69 -22.08 -14.19
CA GLU A 694 8.37 -22.72 -15.47
C GLU A 694 7.79 -21.77 -16.53
N PHE A 695 7.04 -20.77 -16.12
CA PHE A 695 6.43 -19.78 -17.00
C PHE A 695 7.42 -18.71 -17.53
N LEU A 696 8.69 -18.71 -17.07
CA LEU A 696 9.75 -17.81 -17.53
C LEU A 696 10.88 -18.59 -18.19
N GLU A 697 11.08 -18.37 -19.49
CA GLU A 697 12.24 -18.91 -20.22
C GLU A 697 13.43 -17.95 -20.17
N ARG A 698 13.14 -16.66 -20.21
CA ARG A 698 14.15 -15.60 -20.23
C ARG A 698 13.72 -14.44 -19.34
N VAL A 699 14.69 -13.87 -18.61
CA VAL A 699 14.54 -12.63 -17.85
C VAL A 699 15.72 -11.73 -18.19
N ARG A 700 15.44 -10.53 -18.67
CA ARG A 700 16.41 -9.48 -18.91
C ARG A 700 16.27 -8.41 -17.85
N VAL A 701 17.37 -8.07 -17.20
CA VAL A 701 17.45 -7.00 -16.20
C VAL A 701 18.44 -5.97 -16.72
N ARG A 702 18.02 -4.70 -16.80
CA ARG A 702 18.84 -3.59 -17.29
C ARG A 702 19.02 -2.50 -16.25
N GLY A 703 20.16 -1.83 -16.33
CA GLY A 703 20.42 -0.64 -15.53
C GLY A 703 20.59 -0.92 -14.03
N VAL A 704 21.07 -2.11 -13.64
CA VAL A 704 21.46 -2.37 -12.25
C VAL A 704 22.70 -1.56 -11.93
N ARG A 705 22.54 -0.48 -11.19
CA ARG A 705 23.65 0.43 -10.81
C ARG A 705 24.51 -0.19 -9.73
N VAL A 706 25.84 -0.05 -9.85
CA VAL A 706 26.84 -0.52 -8.87
C VAL A 706 27.90 0.57 -8.74
N GLY A 707 27.89 1.30 -7.63
CA GLY A 707 28.76 2.49 -7.50
C GLY A 707 28.51 3.48 -8.65
N THR A 708 29.55 3.79 -9.42
CA THR A 708 29.49 4.65 -10.62
C THR A 708 29.23 3.86 -11.91
N GLY A 709 29.17 2.54 -11.83
CA GLY A 709 28.94 1.65 -12.97
C GLY A 709 27.52 1.09 -13.02
N SER A 710 27.27 0.29 -14.04
CA SER A 710 26.00 -0.44 -14.22
C SER A 710 26.23 -1.76 -14.94
N VAL A 711 25.24 -2.66 -14.84
CA VAL A 711 25.25 -3.93 -15.54
C VAL A 711 23.87 -4.26 -16.09
N ASP A 712 23.85 -4.86 -17.29
CA ASP A 712 22.68 -5.48 -17.91
C ASP A 712 22.89 -6.99 -18.01
N LEU A 713 21.90 -7.74 -17.55
CA LEU A 713 21.97 -9.20 -17.44
C LEU A 713 20.83 -9.85 -18.21
N LEU A 714 21.12 -11.03 -18.77
CA LEU A 714 20.13 -11.92 -19.36
C LEU A 714 20.24 -13.30 -18.70
N PHE A 715 19.15 -13.73 -18.09
CA PHE A 715 18.97 -15.07 -17.52
C PHE A 715 18.17 -15.91 -18.53
N GLN A 716 18.63 -17.12 -18.80
CA GLN A 716 17.95 -18.06 -19.70
C GLN A 716 17.86 -19.44 -19.05
N ARG A 717 16.67 -20.02 -19.04
CA ARG A 717 16.43 -21.36 -18.52
C ARG A 717 16.79 -22.42 -19.54
N HIS A 718 17.49 -23.45 -19.08
CA HIS A 718 17.88 -24.64 -19.85
C HIS A 718 17.56 -25.89 -19.02
N GLY A 719 16.32 -26.38 -19.13
CA GLY A 719 15.82 -27.42 -18.22
C GLY A 719 15.77 -26.89 -16.79
N ASP A 720 16.49 -27.54 -15.88
CA ASP A 720 16.58 -27.16 -14.47
C ASP A 720 17.70 -26.17 -14.15
N ASP A 721 18.54 -25.81 -15.14
CA ASP A 721 19.62 -24.84 -14.99
C ASP A 721 19.28 -23.48 -15.60
N VAL A 722 19.91 -22.44 -15.10
CA VAL A 722 19.80 -21.07 -15.62
C VAL A 722 21.18 -20.55 -16.01
N SER A 723 21.37 -20.22 -17.28
CA SER A 723 22.56 -19.50 -17.75
C SER A 723 22.41 -18.00 -17.50
N VAL A 724 23.52 -17.34 -17.22
CA VAL A 724 23.59 -15.90 -17.04
C VAL A 724 24.54 -15.31 -18.07
N ASN A 725 24.03 -14.38 -18.88
CA ASN A 725 24.78 -13.63 -19.87
C ASN A 725 24.87 -12.16 -19.48
N VAL A 726 26.06 -11.60 -19.54
CA VAL A 726 26.28 -10.16 -19.33
C VAL A 726 26.10 -9.46 -20.67
N LEU A 727 25.03 -8.68 -20.83
CA LEU A 727 24.72 -7.95 -22.06
C LEU A 727 25.56 -6.67 -22.19
N SER A 728 25.68 -5.94 -21.09
CA SER A 728 26.55 -4.77 -21.00
C SER A 728 27.05 -4.58 -19.58
N ARG A 729 28.20 -3.92 -19.43
CA ARG A 729 28.71 -3.49 -18.13
C ARG A 729 29.59 -2.25 -18.27
N SER A 730 29.56 -1.40 -17.26
CA SER A 730 30.41 -0.21 -17.16
C SER A 730 31.06 -0.13 -15.78
N GLY A 731 32.01 0.79 -15.58
CA GLY A 731 32.62 1.06 -14.27
C GLY A 731 33.42 -0.10 -13.68
N GLY A 732 33.87 -1.07 -14.48
CA GLY A 732 34.66 -2.21 -14.00
C GLY A 732 33.92 -3.20 -13.08
N VAL A 733 32.59 -3.23 -13.12
CA VAL A 733 31.76 -4.13 -12.29
C VAL A 733 32.13 -5.58 -12.53
N GLN A 734 32.36 -6.33 -11.46
CA GLN A 734 32.61 -7.77 -11.49
C GLN A 734 31.30 -8.55 -11.31
N ILE A 735 31.12 -9.60 -12.09
CA ILE A 735 29.98 -10.52 -11.99
C ILE A 735 30.45 -11.85 -11.45
N VAL A 736 29.87 -12.30 -10.35
CA VAL A 736 30.16 -13.60 -9.72
C VAL A 736 28.91 -14.46 -9.78
N VAL A 737 28.97 -15.57 -10.48
CA VAL A 737 27.88 -16.56 -10.55
C VAL A 737 28.26 -17.77 -9.72
N VAL A 738 27.44 -18.12 -8.75
CA VAL A 738 27.56 -19.34 -7.94
C VAL A 738 26.44 -20.29 -8.35
N LYS A 739 26.83 -21.53 -8.73
CA LYS A 739 25.91 -22.62 -9.10
C LYS A 739 26.09 -23.84 -8.23
#